data_a884911b1833901e9261bd72dff3ba90
#
_entry.id   a884911b1833901e9261bd72dff3ba90
#
_cell.length_a   1.000
_cell.length_b   1.000
_cell.length_c   1.000
_cell.angle_alpha   90.00
_cell.angle_beta   90.00
_cell.angle_gamma   90.00
#
_symmetry.space_group_name_H-M   'P 1'
#
loop_
_entity.id
_entity.type
_entity.pdbx_description
1 polymer ?
#
loop_
_entity_poly.entity_id
_entity_poly.type
_entity_poly.pdbx_seq_one_letter_code
_entity_poly.pdbx_strand_id
1 'polypeptide(L)'
;MRLISNRPIIKLNALNVSHHCFGPAKSLLAFGERLKSTEQRLCFLKRCKLNKILPKFIDVNVSVNFDVLSCAAQSPYARSLYGSLKSHILVQSISQTYHTIKSLKQDIVRVKNDLKVLLPHGDSYEKILALFEENNQSIKVMTKRRLQQKFLWLKQGCKPKTSSRRHQSTWEPLPAETDSPRVETEVTEHSPTNTPQQDSEEKVTPIQVDLSSEERQLLELGPKFALTRRVDETLMSSVRVEIAACAYRLRWVEFLKHTSSCSTLYQHLRQDCQFQRPFAKAPPIYNVEMEDSLKQLNNFVIELFQRAKVPFNLTRTEAKGLKLLKNRRSELHISVSDKGGEFVVMKRDDQKNLTTHHIDSTGVYQFLPPTRKQNGVLKPISTPTPTSYHRQIKSMTTLLEEKCNKLWSDICDKRQLGSDVKEYFKVHTTQLPTMYVLIKTHKFNISAITENSDLSRICKVRPIVSCCGSPTEKLAWICTKVLSSLLDHIPSHLRDTHSHLERLKQLSPGELRGHSFCSADVTSLYTNINIQGCIEDVINLAAEHLDSLQLFGLELVDVHEMLELVFTSSYFVFDRKLYQQMLGLFMGCKPSPIGAIVRVYTFERRSLYIDPHYLPTSSVYGRYVDDAGTIAKSEDQARNLFNRITDEDPDGHLGWEIDYPSSTDQFIPFLGTQIRISEEGGLESKYYRKEQKKQITLNFKSHHPMKTKVEVARNFYKTANISSSSPELTEESYKVVDRLLVNNGYPDPRQFLEFRMENSGVRLSAEQRSVTLKLPYMSEEISSKITKFIRRKKLPITVVFLPGIKLKDLFCSSRPHDKRHCTISSCQICPKITTERVDCSKIYPIYRITCNLCCQFYVGESSRSLHERLGEHLRYASNPTCNSYKDEALAIHYKEHHPGLSPDLMFKLLGTESNTIIRKVLEAHFIFTLKPEINNKEECTLLQRFLLQS
;
A
#
# COMPACT_ATOMS: atom_id res chain seq x y z
N MET A 1 17.54 21.66 17.33
CA MET A 1 18.16 20.90 18.44
C MET A 1 17.91 19.42 18.17
N ARG A 2 18.93 18.60 17.94
CA ARG A 2 18.77 17.15 17.79
C ARG A 2 18.40 16.56 19.14
N LEU A 3 17.34 15.75 19.19
CA LEU A 3 16.93 15.02 20.39
C LEU A 3 18.07 14.05 20.76
N ILE A 4 18.64 14.24 21.93
CA ILE A 4 19.54 13.29 22.59
C ILE A 4 18.69 12.04 22.88
N SER A 5 19.27 10.83 22.75
CA SER A 5 18.55 9.62 23.14
C SER A 5 17.98 9.82 24.56
N ASN A 6 16.72 9.48 24.79
CA ASN A 6 16.06 9.79 26.06
C ASN A 6 16.74 9.14 27.28
N ARG A 7 17.49 8.04 27.11
CA ARG A 7 18.20 7.36 28.19
C ARG A 7 19.19 8.24 28.99
N PRO A 8 20.12 8.99 28.35
CA PRO A 8 21.01 9.88 29.13
C PRO A 8 20.22 11.04 29.76
N ILE A 9 19.15 11.52 29.16
CA ILE A 9 18.31 12.58 29.73
C ILE A 9 17.51 12.05 30.92
N ILE A 10 16.95 10.85 30.84
CA ILE A 10 16.24 10.19 31.95
C ILE A 10 17.19 9.96 33.11
N LYS A 11 18.41 9.44 32.86
CA LYS A 11 19.45 9.30 33.87
C LYS A 11 19.88 10.65 34.45
N LEU A 12 19.96 11.69 33.62
CA LEU A 12 20.27 13.06 34.09
C LEU A 12 19.15 13.63 34.98
N ASN A 13 17.90 13.39 34.64
CA ASN A 13 16.75 13.76 35.48
C ASN A 13 16.76 13.05 36.83
N ALA A 14 17.18 11.77 36.85
CA ALA A 14 17.29 10.99 38.09
C ALA A 14 18.41 11.45 39.02
N LEU A 15 19.35 12.28 38.55
CA LEU A 15 20.42 12.85 39.36
C LEU A 15 20.02 14.08 40.19
N ASN A 16 18.74 14.54 40.09
CA ASN A 16 18.21 15.71 40.78
C ASN A 16 19.09 16.98 40.66
N VAL A 17 19.64 17.20 39.45
CA VAL A 17 20.52 18.35 39.17
C VAL A 17 19.68 19.63 39.21
N SER A 18 20.20 20.69 39.84
CA SER A 18 19.51 21.97 39.90
C SER A 18 19.15 22.50 38.53
N HIS A 19 18.03 23.23 38.43
CA HIS A 19 17.47 23.72 37.14
C HIS A 19 18.49 24.50 36.32
N HIS A 20 19.38 25.26 36.95
CA HIS A 20 20.42 26.06 36.30
C HIS A 20 21.53 25.20 35.68
N CYS A 21 21.82 24.02 36.24
CA CYS A 21 22.87 23.09 35.77
C CYS A 21 22.35 22.11 34.71
N PHE A 22 21.04 21.90 34.63
CA PHE A 22 20.44 20.93 33.75
C PHE A 22 20.70 21.23 32.26
N GLY A 23 20.56 22.49 31.85
CA GLY A 23 20.83 22.94 30.49
C GLY A 23 22.30 22.68 30.05
N PRO A 24 23.30 23.16 30.79
CA PRO A 24 24.70 22.85 30.52
C PRO A 24 25.02 21.33 30.52
N ALA A 25 24.51 20.56 31.49
CA ALA A 25 24.73 19.12 31.55
C ALA A 25 24.15 18.39 30.31
N LYS A 26 22.96 18.76 29.89
CA LYS A 26 22.35 18.26 28.65
C LYS A 26 23.17 18.63 27.42
N SER A 27 23.71 19.85 27.33
CA SER A 27 24.59 20.29 26.26
C SER A 27 25.91 19.49 26.24
N LEU A 28 26.49 19.19 27.40
CA LEU A 28 27.68 18.36 27.53
C LEU A 28 27.45 16.96 26.93
N LEU A 29 26.35 16.30 27.30
CA LEU A 29 25.99 14.99 26.75
C LEU A 29 25.83 15.05 25.24
N ALA A 30 25.14 16.07 24.70
CA ALA A 30 24.94 16.23 23.27
C ALA A 30 26.24 16.46 22.49
N PHE A 31 27.15 17.27 23.01
CA PHE A 31 28.45 17.49 22.37
C PHE A 31 29.33 16.22 22.43
N GLY A 32 29.29 15.45 23.51
CA GLY A 32 29.97 14.18 23.61
C GLY A 32 29.51 13.16 22.58
N GLU A 33 28.20 13.01 22.43
CA GLU A 33 27.59 12.13 21.43
C GLU A 33 28.00 12.52 20.00
N ARG A 34 27.91 13.82 19.68
CA ARG A 34 28.34 14.34 18.36
C ARG A 34 29.84 14.12 18.14
N LEU A 35 30.68 14.35 19.17
CA LEU A 35 32.11 14.13 19.07
C LEU A 35 32.42 12.65 18.75
N LYS A 36 31.87 11.70 19.53
CA LYS A 36 32.16 10.26 19.34
C LYS A 36 31.63 9.77 17.99
N SER A 37 30.46 10.17 17.57
CA SER A 37 29.92 9.86 16.23
C SER A 37 30.82 10.41 15.12
N THR A 38 31.32 11.66 15.26
CA THR A 38 32.16 12.31 14.26
C THR A 38 33.58 11.70 14.22
N GLU A 39 34.15 11.28 15.35
CA GLU A 39 35.43 10.56 15.42
C GLU A 39 35.33 9.20 14.68
N GLN A 40 34.25 8.45 14.86
CA GLN A 40 34.03 7.19 14.14
C GLN A 40 33.81 7.43 12.64
N ARG A 41 33.11 8.51 12.27
CA ARG A 41 32.97 8.93 10.85
C ARG A 41 34.34 9.26 10.23
N LEU A 42 35.22 9.92 10.94
CA LEU A 42 36.58 10.20 10.48
C LEU A 42 37.36 8.91 10.23
N CYS A 43 37.29 7.95 11.15
CA CYS A 43 37.93 6.64 10.98
C CYS A 43 37.39 5.92 9.74
N PHE A 44 36.09 5.95 9.50
CA PHE A 44 35.47 5.38 8.32
C PHE A 44 35.96 6.06 7.02
N LEU A 45 36.00 7.39 6.96
CA LEU A 45 36.47 8.14 5.77
C LEU A 45 37.95 7.87 5.47
N LYS A 46 38.81 7.83 6.50
CA LYS A 46 40.25 7.47 6.37
C LYS A 46 40.41 6.06 5.83
N ARG A 47 39.62 5.10 6.34
CA ARG A 47 39.64 3.72 5.87
C ARG A 47 39.17 3.59 4.42
N CYS A 48 38.16 4.37 4.02
CA CYS A 48 37.71 4.46 2.65
C CYS A 48 38.84 5.01 1.75
N LYS A 49 39.54 6.08 2.16
CA LYS A 49 40.68 6.66 1.41
C LYS A 49 41.81 5.65 1.24
N LEU A 50 42.19 4.95 2.32
CA LEU A 50 43.28 3.95 2.30
C LEU A 50 42.99 2.77 1.36
N ASN A 51 41.74 2.33 1.26
CA ASN A 51 41.32 1.21 0.43
C ASN A 51 40.81 1.66 -0.96
N LYS A 52 40.98 2.92 -1.35
CA LYS A 52 40.46 3.51 -2.61
C LYS A 52 38.97 3.28 -2.84
N ILE A 53 38.19 3.23 -1.76
CA ILE A 53 36.74 3.04 -1.77
C ILE A 53 36.08 4.40 -1.61
N LEU A 54 35.08 4.69 -2.46
CA LEU A 54 34.32 5.94 -2.40
C LEU A 54 33.02 5.74 -1.60
N PRO A 55 32.79 6.54 -0.54
CA PRO A 55 31.50 6.57 0.13
C PRO A 55 30.38 7.01 -0.82
N LYS A 56 29.21 6.37 -0.73
CA LYS A 56 28.09 6.60 -1.64
C LYS A 56 27.64 8.06 -1.74
N PHE A 57 27.71 8.84 -0.66
CA PHE A 57 27.32 10.25 -0.69
C PHE A 57 28.26 11.12 -1.56
N ILE A 58 29.52 10.72 -1.75
CA ILE A 58 30.46 11.40 -2.66
C ILE A 58 30.15 10.99 -4.09
N ASP A 59 29.82 9.72 -4.31
CA ASP A 59 29.51 9.19 -5.64
C ASP A 59 28.24 9.80 -6.22
N VAL A 60 27.18 9.93 -5.43
CA VAL A 60 25.91 10.54 -5.83
C VAL A 60 26.07 12.05 -6.12
N ASN A 61 26.75 12.78 -5.24
CA ASN A 61 26.86 14.24 -5.41
C ASN A 61 27.68 14.63 -6.65
N VAL A 62 28.64 13.80 -7.03
CA VAL A 62 29.47 14.06 -8.21
C VAL A 62 28.75 13.63 -9.49
N SER A 63 27.99 12.53 -9.47
CA SER A 63 27.20 12.07 -10.62
C SER A 63 26.09 13.06 -10.98
N VAL A 64 25.40 13.64 -10.01
CA VAL A 64 24.33 14.63 -10.26
C VAL A 64 24.86 15.90 -10.95
N ASN A 65 26.08 16.33 -10.63
CA ASN A 65 26.68 17.52 -11.24
C ASN A 65 27.34 17.22 -12.63
N PHE A 66 27.63 15.96 -12.94
CA PHE A 66 28.25 15.55 -14.18
C PHE A 66 27.26 15.11 -15.27
N ASP A 67 26.04 14.73 -14.91
CA ASP A 67 24.97 14.40 -15.87
C ASP A 67 24.55 15.61 -16.72
N VAL A 68 24.91 16.84 -16.31
CA VAL A 68 24.74 18.08 -17.08
C VAL A 68 25.79 18.19 -18.21
N LEU A 69 26.90 17.46 -18.11
CA LEU A 69 27.99 17.46 -19.08
C LEU A 69 28.08 16.15 -19.90
N SER A 70 26.98 15.45 -20.05
CA SER A 70 26.89 14.06 -20.51
C SER A 70 27.46 13.76 -21.91
N CYS A 71 27.75 14.74 -22.73
CA CYS A 71 28.37 14.54 -24.04
C CYS A 71 29.90 14.23 -24.01
N ALA A 72 30.59 14.58 -22.91
CA ALA A 72 32.05 14.37 -22.77
C ALA A 72 32.40 13.10 -21.93
N ALA A 73 31.45 12.44 -21.34
CA ALA A 73 31.65 11.35 -20.35
C ALA A 73 32.24 10.04 -20.95
N GLN A 74 32.36 9.92 -22.24
CA GLN A 74 32.89 8.71 -22.91
C GLN A 74 34.41 8.73 -23.09
N SER A 75 35.09 9.86 -22.91
CA SER A 75 36.53 9.99 -23.09
C SER A 75 37.31 9.40 -21.90
N PRO A 76 38.43 8.70 -22.12
CA PRO A 76 39.33 8.21 -21.07
C PRO A 76 39.84 9.32 -20.14
N TYR A 77 40.06 10.52 -20.70
CA TYR A 77 40.48 11.71 -19.98
C TYR A 77 39.42 12.21 -19.00
N ALA A 78 38.16 12.27 -19.43
CA ALA A 78 37.04 12.66 -18.57
C ALA A 78 36.83 11.68 -17.40
N ARG A 79 36.99 10.38 -17.60
CA ARG A 79 36.97 9.38 -16.54
C ARG A 79 38.10 9.54 -15.52
N SER A 80 39.30 9.88 -15.97
CA SER A 80 40.44 10.14 -15.09
C SER A 80 40.22 11.40 -14.26
N LEU A 81 39.73 12.48 -14.87
CA LEU A 81 39.40 13.74 -14.20
C LEU A 81 38.29 13.53 -13.14
N TYR A 82 37.26 12.74 -13.48
CA TYR A 82 36.16 12.36 -12.59
C TYR A 82 36.64 11.55 -11.36
N GLY A 83 37.53 10.61 -11.54
CA GLY A 83 38.19 9.87 -10.47
C GLY A 83 39.04 10.77 -9.56
N SER A 84 39.78 11.71 -10.12
CA SER A 84 40.57 12.70 -9.38
C SER A 84 39.65 13.61 -8.54
N LEU A 85 38.56 14.13 -9.11
CA LEU A 85 37.59 14.98 -8.41
C LEU A 85 36.96 14.27 -7.23
N LYS A 86 36.51 13.01 -7.40
CA LYS A 86 35.97 12.19 -6.30
C LYS A 86 36.96 12.02 -5.15
N SER A 87 38.23 11.78 -5.47
CA SER A 87 39.32 11.68 -4.49
C SER A 87 39.55 12.99 -3.74
N HIS A 88 39.51 14.14 -4.42
CA HIS A 88 39.60 15.46 -3.78
C HIS A 88 38.46 15.74 -2.84
N ILE A 89 37.20 15.44 -3.22
CA ILE A 89 36.02 15.61 -2.37
C ILE A 89 36.13 14.72 -1.10
N LEU A 90 36.67 13.50 -1.22
CA LEU A 90 36.91 12.65 -0.06
C LEU A 90 37.96 13.27 0.89
N VAL A 91 39.06 13.80 0.36
CA VAL A 91 40.10 14.49 1.16
C VAL A 91 39.50 15.72 1.85
N GLN A 92 38.73 16.52 1.13
CA GLN A 92 38.06 17.70 1.69
C GLN A 92 37.05 17.32 2.80
N SER A 93 36.27 16.26 2.60
CA SER A 93 35.35 15.72 3.64
C SER A 93 36.10 15.25 4.90
N ILE A 94 37.29 14.68 4.75
CA ILE A 94 38.15 14.30 5.87
C ILE A 94 38.61 15.57 6.60
N SER A 95 39.09 16.60 5.90
CA SER A 95 39.52 17.87 6.49
C SER A 95 38.39 18.56 7.25
N GLN A 96 37.23 18.71 6.66
CA GLN A 96 36.04 19.27 7.32
C GLN A 96 35.65 18.50 8.60
N THR A 97 35.75 17.16 8.56
CA THR A 97 35.48 16.32 9.73
C THR A 97 36.50 16.58 10.86
N TYR A 98 37.77 16.83 10.55
CA TYR A 98 38.77 17.26 11.53
C TYR A 98 38.43 18.60 12.17
N HIS A 99 38.06 19.60 11.38
CA HIS A 99 37.64 20.91 11.92
C HIS A 99 36.43 20.78 12.86
N THR A 100 35.44 19.96 12.47
CA THR A 100 34.27 19.71 13.33
C THR A 100 34.67 19.04 14.65
N ILE A 101 35.60 18.07 14.64
CA ILE A 101 36.09 17.43 15.86
C ILE A 101 36.81 18.45 16.76
N LYS A 102 37.63 19.34 16.19
CA LYS A 102 38.33 20.40 16.92
C LYS A 102 37.35 21.33 17.61
N SER A 103 36.35 21.82 16.91
CA SER A 103 35.31 22.70 17.46
C SER A 103 34.53 22.00 18.59
N LEU A 104 34.07 20.75 18.37
CA LEU A 104 33.34 20.01 19.41
C LEU A 104 34.15 19.77 20.67
N LYS A 105 35.47 19.53 20.56
CA LYS A 105 36.34 19.41 21.72
C LYS A 105 36.44 20.71 22.50
N GLN A 106 36.52 21.86 21.82
CA GLN A 106 36.52 23.18 22.45
C GLN A 106 35.20 23.45 23.17
N ASP A 107 34.07 23.14 22.53
CA ASP A 107 32.73 23.31 23.14
C ASP A 107 32.57 22.44 24.40
N ILE A 108 33.07 21.18 24.39
CA ILE A 108 33.06 20.29 25.56
C ILE A 108 33.88 20.86 26.73
N VAL A 109 35.07 21.39 26.42
CA VAL A 109 35.92 22.01 27.46
C VAL A 109 35.20 23.21 28.05
N ARG A 110 34.62 24.12 27.21
CA ARG A 110 33.87 25.28 27.70
C ARG A 110 32.73 24.87 28.63
N VAL A 111 31.88 23.93 28.20
CA VAL A 111 30.71 23.48 29.00
C VAL A 111 31.14 22.73 30.28
N LYS A 112 32.24 21.99 30.25
CA LYS A 112 32.81 21.39 31.48
C LYS A 112 33.27 22.44 32.48
N ASN A 113 33.91 23.53 31.99
CA ASN A 113 34.33 24.64 32.88
C ASN A 113 33.10 25.37 33.43
N ASP A 114 32.10 25.65 32.61
CA ASP A 114 30.84 26.29 33.04
C ASP A 114 30.17 25.43 34.15
N LEU A 115 30.05 24.11 33.93
CA LEU A 115 29.50 23.19 34.93
C LEU A 115 30.33 23.16 36.25
N LYS A 116 31.65 23.25 36.16
CA LYS A 116 32.53 23.29 37.34
C LYS A 116 32.36 24.56 38.17
N VAL A 117 32.08 25.67 37.50
CA VAL A 117 31.74 26.93 38.17
C VAL A 117 30.37 26.87 38.84
N LEU A 118 29.38 26.26 38.19
CA LEU A 118 28.02 26.14 38.72
C LEU A 118 27.90 25.07 39.84
N LEU A 119 28.81 24.11 39.91
CA LEU A 119 28.81 22.98 40.86
C LEU A 119 30.23 22.89 41.54
N PRO A 120 30.62 23.87 42.34
CA PRO A 120 32.01 23.95 42.90
C PRO A 120 32.32 22.87 43.93
N HIS A 121 31.30 22.22 44.54
CA HIS A 121 31.48 21.19 45.55
C HIS A 121 30.69 19.90 45.21
N GLY A 122 31.39 18.84 44.90
CA GLY A 122 31.03 17.47 45.22
C GLY A 122 30.44 16.61 44.13
N ASP A 123 29.77 15.66 44.63
CA ASP A 123 29.21 14.45 44.03
C ASP A 123 28.39 14.60 42.74
N SER A 124 27.67 15.73 42.57
CA SER A 124 26.82 15.97 41.41
C SER A 124 27.60 16.22 40.10
N TYR A 125 28.73 16.91 40.15
CA TYR A 125 29.60 17.14 38.99
C TYR A 125 30.23 15.84 38.52
N GLU A 126 30.75 15.05 39.44
CA GLU A 126 31.37 13.73 39.13
C GLU A 126 30.33 12.76 38.55
N LYS A 127 29.11 12.74 39.08
CA LYS A 127 28.02 11.92 38.54
C LYS A 127 27.63 12.35 37.12
N ILE A 128 27.61 13.63 36.77
CA ILE A 128 27.39 14.14 35.42
C ILE A 128 28.53 13.71 34.48
N LEU A 129 29.80 13.76 34.95
CA LEU A 129 30.94 13.32 34.16
C LEU A 129 30.91 11.82 33.91
N ALA A 130 30.58 11.02 34.92
CA ALA A 130 30.43 9.58 34.79
C ALA A 130 29.36 9.22 33.74
N LEU A 131 28.20 9.85 33.81
CA LEU A 131 27.14 9.69 32.82
C LEU A 131 27.58 10.13 31.40
N PHE A 132 28.37 11.20 31.31
CA PHE A 132 28.95 11.66 30.05
C PHE A 132 29.89 10.61 29.44
N GLU A 133 30.78 9.99 30.22
CA GLU A 133 31.70 8.99 29.73
C GLU A 133 30.99 7.67 29.39
N GLU A 134 30.02 7.21 30.19
CA GLU A 134 29.15 6.06 29.88
C GLU A 134 28.44 6.24 28.53
N ASN A 135 27.79 7.38 28.33
CA ASN A 135 27.12 7.69 27.08
C ASN A 135 28.08 7.72 25.89
N ASN A 136 29.27 8.33 26.07
CA ASN A 136 30.30 8.39 25.03
C ASN A 136 30.80 7.00 24.62
N GLN A 137 30.98 6.08 25.54
CA GLN A 137 31.39 4.71 25.23
C GLN A 137 30.30 3.96 24.47
N SER A 138 29.04 4.10 24.88
CA SER A 138 27.90 3.49 24.21
C SER A 138 27.81 3.96 22.76
N ILE A 139 27.83 5.27 22.53
CA ILE A 139 27.80 5.87 21.19
C ILE A 139 28.99 5.45 20.32
N LYS A 140 30.20 5.38 20.90
CA LYS A 140 31.40 4.94 20.20
C LYS A 140 31.24 3.50 19.67
N VAL A 141 30.74 2.59 20.50
CA VAL A 141 30.58 1.16 20.14
C VAL A 141 29.52 1.02 19.04
N MET A 142 28.33 1.60 19.24
CA MET A 142 27.24 1.52 18.25
C MET A 142 27.65 2.12 16.89
N THR A 143 28.22 3.31 16.89
CA THR A 143 28.63 3.97 15.66
C THR A 143 29.77 3.23 14.96
N LYS A 144 30.72 2.66 15.72
CA LYS A 144 31.81 1.85 15.17
C LYS A 144 31.29 0.62 14.45
N ARG A 145 30.36 -0.15 15.07
CA ARG A 145 29.73 -1.34 14.45
C ARG A 145 29.03 -0.98 13.15
N ARG A 146 28.16 0.05 13.16
CA ARG A 146 27.44 0.52 11.97
C ARG A 146 28.38 0.90 10.81
N LEU A 147 29.43 1.65 11.09
CA LEU A 147 30.37 2.12 10.06
C LEU A 147 31.30 1.02 9.59
N GLN A 148 31.63 0.03 10.41
CA GLN A 148 32.35 -1.17 9.99
C GLN A 148 31.53 -1.99 9.00
N GLN A 149 30.25 -2.26 9.28
CA GLN A 149 29.36 -2.95 8.34
C GLN A 149 29.25 -2.17 7.02
N LYS A 150 29.02 -0.85 7.09
CA LYS A 150 28.95 0.00 5.91
C LYS A 150 30.24 -0.06 5.08
N PHE A 151 31.41 -0.12 5.73
CA PHE A 151 32.69 -0.24 5.03
C PHE A 151 32.85 -1.60 4.37
N LEU A 152 32.45 -2.70 5.01
CA LEU A 152 32.49 -4.05 4.44
C LEU A 152 31.63 -4.15 3.19
N TRP A 153 30.41 -3.62 3.23
CA TRP A 153 29.53 -3.57 2.06
C TRP A 153 30.13 -2.79 0.89
N LEU A 154 30.75 -1.65 1.16
CA LEU A 154 31.42 -0.87 0.11
C LEU A 154 32.64 -1.61 -0.46
N LYS A 155 33.37 -2.38 0.38
CA LYS A 155 34.56 -3.16 -0.04
C LYS A 155 34.17 -4.35 -0.92
N GLN A 156 33.02 -4.96 -0.67
CA GLN A 156 32.48 -6.10 -1.43
C GLN A 156 31.83 -5.67 -2.77
N GLY A 157 31.86 -4.39 -3.14
CA GLY A 157 31.17 -3.90 -4.33
C GLY A 157 29.66 -3.94 -4.27
N CYS A 158 29.10 -4.34 -3.11
CA CYS A 158 27.67 -4.31 -2.85
C CYS A 158 27.21 -2.86 -2.69
N LYS A 159 26.50 -2.33 -3.67
CA LYS A 159 25.82 -1.03 -3.52
C LYS A 159 24.85 -1.15 -2.33
N PRO A 160 24.92 -0.34 -1.27
CA PRO A 160 23.88 -0.32 -0.24
C PRO A 160 22.58 0.03 -0.95
N LYS A 161 21.59 -0.87 -0.91
CA LYS A 161 20.32 -0.67 -1.57
C LYS A 161 19.61 0.49 -0.88
N THR A 162 19.33 1.52 -1.65
CA THR A 162 18.16 2.36 -1.42
C THR A 162 16.96 1.44 -1.52
N SER A 163 16.09 1.51 -0.52
CA SER A 163 14.86 0.77 -0.37
C SER A 163 14.15 0.54 -1.70
N SER A 164 14.17 -0.64 -2.17
CA SER A 164 13.34 -1.35 -3.13
C SER A 164 14.17 -2.13 -4.16
N ARG A 165 14.74 -3.23 -3.74
CA ARG A 165 14.98 -4.41 -4.60
C ARG A 165 15.80 -5.47 -3.86
N ARG A 166 15.34 -6.70 -3.98
CA ARG A 166 15.83 -7.94 -3.42
C ARG A 166 17.34 -8.16 -3.56
N HIS A 167 17.98 -8.64 -2.49
CA HIS A 167 19.33 -9.18 -2.54
C HIS A 167 19.32 -10.65 -2.98
N GLN A 168 20.10 -10.95 -3.98
CA GLN A 168 20.72 -12.26 -4.14
C GLN A 168 22.16 -12.14 -3.64
N SER A 169 22.52 -12.90 -2.62
CA SER A 169 23.90 -13.15 -2.23
C SER A 169 24.31 -14.48 -2.83
N THR A 170 25.21 -14.44 -3.79
CA THR A 170 25.95 -15.63 -4.23
C THR A 170 27.07 -15.91 -3.25
N TRP A 171 27.00 -17.03 -2.58
CA TRP A 171 28.15 -17.69 -1.94
C TRP A 171 28.47 -18.91 -2.77
N GLU A 172 29.71 -19.04 -3.23
CA GLU A 172 30.26 -20.26 -3.79
C GLU A 172 30.66 -21.19 -2.65
N PRO A 173 30.33 -22.48 -2.71
CA PRO A 173 30.77 -23.46 -1.72
C PRO A 173 32.15 -24.02 -2.08
N LEU A 174 32.99 -24.20 -1.08
CA LEU A 174 34.21 -25.00 -1.14
C LEU A 174 33.86 -26.49 -1.23
N PRO A 175 34.71 -27.33 -1.87
CA PRO A 175 34.33 -28.67 -2.27
C PRO A 175 34.34 -29.67 -1.12
N ALA A 176 33.35 -30.55 -1.18
CA ALA A 176 33.25 -31.71 -0.26
C ALA A 176 34.07 -32.87 -0.77
N GLU A 177 34.81 -33.51 0.15
CA GLU A 177 35.44 -34.80 -0.05
C GLU A 177 34.46 -35.95 0.22
N THR A 178 34.67 -36.99 -0.57
CA THR A 178 33.95 -38.27 -0.67
C THR A 178 34.03 -39.19 0.54
N ASP A 179 33.01 -39.94 0.90
CA ASP A 179 32.98 -41.39 0.78
C ASP A 179 31.69 -42.03 1.29
N SER A 180 31.24 -43.01 0.51
CA SER A 180 30.07 -43.86 0.71
C SER A 180 30.35 -45.03 1.69
N PRO A 181 29.37 -45.86 2.20
CA PRO A 181 28.79 -46.85 1.37
C PRO A 181 27.28 -47.20 1.59
N ARG A 182 26.73 -47.82 0.56
CA ARG A 182 25.41 -48.43 0.43
C ARG A 182 25.14 -49.51 1.52
N VAL A 183 23.88 -49.59 1.94
CA VAL A 183 23.23 -50.82 2.38
C VAL A 183 21.84 -50.88 1.78
N GLU A 184 21.62 -51.92 1.01
CA GLU A 184 20.33 -52.39 0.46
C GLU A 184 19.52 -53.08 1.57
N THR A 185 18.21 -52.85 1.66
CA THR A 185 17.28 -53.83 2.19
C THR A 185 15.89 -53.71 1.53
N GLU A 186 15.40 -54.85 1.27
CA GLU A 186 14.35 -55.38 0.45
C GLU A 186 12.94 -54.77 0.56
N VAL A 187 12.29 -54.84 -0.59
CA VAL A 187 10.87 -54.59 -0.88
C VAL A 187 10.03 -55.76 -0.33
N THR A 188 8.93 -55.48 0.33
CA THR A 188 7.76 -56.32 0.39
C THR A 188 6.53 -55.56 -0.06
N GLU A 189 5.98 -56.06 -1.16
CA GLU A 189 4.71 -55.62 -1.73
C GLU A 189 3.53 -56.01 -0.82
N HIS A 190 2.63 -55.09 -0.54
CA HIS A 190 1.22 -55.40 -0.35
C HIS A 190 0.37 -54.29 -0.97
N SER A 191 -0.28 -54.63 -2.05
CA SER A 191 -1.41 -53.85 -2.60
C SER A 191 -2.64 -53.99 -1.69
N PRO A 192 -3.41 -52.97 -1.59
CA PRO A 192 -4.79 -53.08 -2.00
C PRO A 192 -5.22 -51.91 -2.92
N THR A 193 -5.82 -52.26 -3.98
CA THR A 193 -6.66 -51.48 -4.85
C THR A 193 -7.75 -50.77 -4.06
N ASN A 194 -7.66 -49.45 -3.98
CA ASN A 194 -8.80 -48.59 -3.79
C ASN A 194 -8.53 -47.28 -4.54
N THR A 195 -9.20 -47.12 -5.65
CA THR A 195 -9.33 -45.88 -6.40
C THR A 195 -9.95 -44.85 -5.46
N PRO A 196 -9.29 -43.72 -5.12
CA PRO A 196 -9.97 -42.64 -4.42
C PRO A 196 -10.86 -41.94 -5.44
N GLN A 197 -12.16 -41.95 -5.17
CA GLN A 197 -13.08 -40.99 -5.75
C GLN A 197 -12.44 -39.59 -5.60
N GLN A 198 -12.25 -38.91 -6.72
CA GLN A 198 -11.90 -37.49 -6.74
C GLN A 198 -13.06 -36.73 -6.11
N ASP A 199 -13.00 -36.47 -4.81
CA ASP A 199 -13.77 -35.41 -4.18
C ASP A 199 -13.33 -34.10 -4.83
N SER A 200 -14.15 -33.61 -5.75
CA SER A 200 -13.97 -32.31 -6.36
C SER A 200 -14.17 -31.27 -5.25
N GLU A 201 -13.07 -30.75 -4.70
CA GLU A 201 -13.10 -29.67 -3.69
C GLU A 201 -13.96 -28.51 -4.20
N GLU A 202 -15.06 -28.23 -3.53
CA GLU A 202 -15.92 -27.09 -3.85
C GLU A 202 -15.14 -25.76 -3.75
N LYS A 203 -15.02 -25.07 -4.87
CA LYS A 203 -14.30 -23.77 -4.98
C LYS A 203 -15.15 -22.55 -4.60
N VAL A 204 -16.35 -22.74 -4.09
CA VAL A 204 -17.29 -21.70 -3.67
C VAL A 204 -17.85 -22.07 -2.31
N THR A 205 -18.12 -21.09 -1.48
CA THR A 205 -18.71 -21.28 -0.16
C THR A 205 -20.09 -20.62 -0.08
N PRO A 206 -21.19 -21.33 -0.42
CA PRO A 206 -22.54 -20.85 -0.12
C PRO A 206 -22.85 -21.04 1.37
N ILE A 207 -23.43 -20.02 2.01
CA ILE A 207 -23.86 -20.02 3.41
C ILE A 207 -25.36 -19.74 3.44
N GLN A 208 -26.18 -20.73 3.78
CA GLN A 208 -27.65 -20.67 3.81
C GLN A 208 -28.27 -20.10 2.51
N VAL A 209 -27.65 -20.45 1.35
CA VAL A 209 -28.10 -20.00 0.03
C VAL A 209 -27.92 -21.13 -0.98
N ASP A 210 -28.97 -21.42 -1.74
CA ASP A 210 -28.89 -22.34 -2.87
C ASP A 210 -28.42 -21.62 -4.12
N LEU A 211 -27.38 -22.16 -4.72
CA LEU A 211 -26.85 -21.75 -6.01
C LEU A 211 -27.18 -22.77 -7.08
N SER A 212 -27.70 -22.32 -8.23
CA SER A 212 -27.85 -23.18 -9.39
C SER A 212 -26.48 -23.68 -9.89
N SER A 213 -26.48 -24.78 -10.65
CA SER A 213 -25.25 -25.33 -11.22
C SER A 213 -24.50 -24.32 -12.09
N GLU A 214 -25.23 -23.47 -12.81
CA GLU A 214 -24.65 -22.40 -13.65
C GLU A 214 -24.00 -21.28 -12.83
N GLU A 215 -24.66 -20.89 -11.72
CA GLU A 215 -24.11 -19.89 -10.80
C GLU A 215 -22.83 -20.41 -10.13
N ARG A 216 -22.83 -21.67 -9.71
CA ARG A 216 -21.69 -22.34 -9.08
C ARG A 216 -20.52 -22.45 -10.05
N GLN A 217 -20.72 -22.96 -11.27
CA GLN A 217 -19.68 -23.06 -12.28
C GLN A 217 -19.02 -21.72 -12.61
N LEU A 218 -19.78 -20.63 -12.67
CA LEU A 218 -19.21 -19.32 -12.88
C LEU A 218 -18.31 -18.89 -11.73
N LEU A 219 -18.77 -19.05 -10.49
CA LEU A 219 -18.04 -18.59 -9.31
C LEU A 219 -16.77 -19.43 -9.05
N GLU A 220 -16.77 -20.69 -9.46
CA GLU A 220 -15.60 -21.60 -9.40
C GLU A 220 -14.42 -21.15 -10.27
N LEU A 221 -14.65 -20.30 -11.27
CA LEU A 221 -13.57 -19.64 -12.01
C LEU A 221 -12.69 -18.76 -11.11
N GLY A 222 -13.19 -18.37 -9.95
CA GLY A 222 -12.51 -17.64 -8.89
C GLY A 222 -12.57 -16.11 -9.04
N PRO A 223 -12.31 -15.39 -7.94
CA PRO A 223 -12.45 -13.93 -7.89
C PRO A 223 -11.54 -13.17 -8.85
N LYS A 224 -10.38 -13.74 -9.21
CA LYS A 224 -9.39 -13.13 -10.09
C LYS A 224 -9.69 -13.35 -11.59
N PHE A 225 -10.70 -14.17 -11.92
CA PHE A 225 -11.05 -14.43 -13.31
C PHE A 225 -11.54 -13.15 -13.99
N ALA A 226 -10.90 -12.78 -15.08
CA ALA A 226 -11.24 -11.62 -15.88
C ALA A 226 -12.04 -12.04 -17.12
N LEU A 227 -13.13 -11.32 -17.38
CA LEU A 227 -13.96 -11.48 -18.58
C LEU A 227 -13.31 -10.78 -19.77
N THR A 228 -13.52 -11.33 -20.98
CA THR A 228 -13.15 -10.61 -22.21
C THR A 228 -13.96 -9.33 -22.34
N ARG A 229 -13.28 -8.26 -22.77
CA ARG A 229 -13.93 -6.98 -23.07
C ARG A 229 -14.45 -6.98 -24.50
N ARG A 230 -15.65 -6.48 -24.68
CA ARG A 230 -16.14 -6.11 -26.01
C ARG A 230 -15.56 -4.76 -26.41
N VAL A 231 -15.24 -4.62 -27.68
CA VAL A 231 -14.85 -3.31 -28.23
C VAL A 231 -16.13 -2.51 -28.46
N ASP A 232 -16.30 -1.48 -27.68
CA ASP A 232 -17.39 -0.51 -27.78
C ASP A 232 -16.83 0.91 -27.71
N GLU A 233 -17.67 1.90 -27.96
CA GLU A 233 -17.26 3.30 -27.91
C GLU A 233 -16.70 3.71 -26.54
N THR A 234 -17.18 3.12 -25.46
CA THR A 234 -16.69 3.40 -24.10
C THR A 234 -15.25 2.92 -23.95
N LEU A 235 -14.94 1.71 -24.43
CA LEU A 235 -13.57 1.20 -24.42
C LEU A 235 -12.65 2.04 -25.31
N MET A 236 -13.09 2.39 -26.51
CA MET A 236 -12.31 3.20 -27.45
C MET A 236 -12.01 4.59 -26.87
N SER A 237 -13.00 5.22 -26.24
CA SER A 237 -12.83 6.49 -25.55
C SER A 237 -11.83 6.36 -24.40
N SER A 238 -11.92 5.31 -23.60
CA SER A 238 -10.97 5.08 -22.48
C SER A 238 -9.54 4.88 -22.97
N VAL A 239 -9.35 4.24 -24.13
CA VAL A 239 -8.01 4.05 -24.74
C VAL A 239 -7.44 5.38 -25.23
N ARG A 240 -8.21 6.20 -25.93
CA ARG A 240 -7.79 7.55 -26.34
C ARG A 240 -7.37 8.39 -25.15
N VAL A 241 -8.19 8.37 -24.10
CA VAL A 241 -7.94 9.06 -22.85
C VAL A 241 -6.61 8.63 -22.21
N GLU A 242 -6.36 7.32 -22.15
CA GLU A 242 -5.11 6.82 -21.50
C GLU A 242 -3.86 7.17 -22.33
N ILE A 243 -3.97 7.14 -23.66
CA ILE A 243 -2.87 7.59 -24.53
C ILE A 243 -2.64 9.10 -24.38
N ALA A 244 -3.69 9.91 -24.31
CA ALA A 244 -3.60 11.34 -24.05
C ALA A 244 -3.00 11.63 -22.67
N ALA A 245 -3.41 10.92 -21.64
CA ALA A 245 -2.83 11.03 -20.30
C ALA A 245 -1.34 10.61 -20.26
N CYS A 246 -0.97 9.60 -21.04
CA CYS A 246 0.42 9.20 -21.20
C CYS A 246 1.26 10.30 -21.85
N ALA A 247 0.78 10.89 -22.94
CA ALA A 247 1.41 12.01 -23.62
C ALA A 247 1.58 13.22 -22.70
N TYR A 248 0.56 13.56 -21.92
CA TYR A 248 0.63 14.60 -20.91
C TYR A 248 1.72 14.32 -19.86
N ARG A 249 1.81 13.07 -19.36
CA ARG A 249 2.89 12.67 -18.43
C ARG A 249 4.28 12.79 -19.06
N LEU A 250 4.43 12.43 -20.33
CA LEU A 250 5.68 12.59 -21.06
C LEU A 250 6.10 14.04 -21.22
N ARG A 251 5.17 14.94 -21.59
CA ARG A 251 5.45 16.38 -21.64
C ARG A 251 5.94 16.93 -20.31
N TRP A 252 5.36 16.47 -19.20
CA TRP A 252 5.82 16.85 -17.86
C TRP A 252 7.22 16.32 -17.56
N VAL A 253 7.56 15.11 -17.97
CA VAL A 253 8.92 14.56 -17.82
C VAL A 253 9.92 15.40 -18.60
N GLU A 254 9.58 15.83 -19.82
CA GLU A 254 10.43 16.71 -20.64
C GLU A 254 10.55 18.11 -20.00
N PHE A 255 9.44 18.73 -19.62
CA PHE A 255 9.43 20.04 -18.95
C PHE A 255 10.36 20.09 -17.74
N LEU A 256 10.37 19.02 -16.95
CA LEU A 256 11.21 18.97 -15.73
C LEU A 256 12.67 18.72 -16.00
N LYS A 257 13.04 18.21 -17.17
CA LYS A 257 14.44 18.16 -17.59
C LYS A 257 14.99 19.56 -17.85
N HIS A 258 14.11 20.48 -18.25
CA HIS A 258 14.46 21.86 -18.61
C HIS A 258 14.23 22.89 -17.49
N THR A 259 13.61 22.50 -16.38
CA THR A 259 13.35 23.40 -15.24
C THR A 259 14.01 22.88 -13.97
N SER A 260 14.98 23.63 -13.45
CA SER A 260 15.81 23.25 -12.30
C SER A 260 15.16 23.47 -10.92
N SER A 261 13.89 23.88 -10.84
CA SER A 261 13.22 24.26 -9.60
C SER A 261 12.01 23.38 -9.29
N CYS A 262 12.24 22.21 -8.72
CA CYS A 262 11.15 21.44 -8.12
C CYS A 262 11.56 20.89 -6.75
N SER A 263 10.71 21.07 -5.75
CA SER A 263 10.92 20.46 -4.42
C SER A 263 11.05 18.94 -4.52
N THR A 264 11.91 18.36 -3.68
CA THR A 264 12.15 16.91 -3.60
C THR A 264 10.87 16.11 -3.35
N LEU A 265 9.93 16.63 -2.56
CA LEU A 265 8.61 16.04 -2.32
C LEU A 265 7.84 15.86 -3.64
N TYR A 266 7.86 16.85 -4.51
CA TYR A 266 7.14 16.82 -5.77
C TYR A 266 7.68 15.79 -6.77
N GLN A 267 9.01 15.59 -6.80
CA GLN A 267 9.64 14.58 -7.66
C GLN A 267 9.29 13.15 -7.21
N HIS A 268 9.23 12.90 -5.89
CA HIS A 268 8.84 11.60 -5.34
C HIS A 268 7.35 11.31 -5.50
N LEU A 269 6.49 12.32 -5.31
CA LEU A 269 5.04 12.22 -5.52
C LEU A 269 4.66 11.82 -6.94
N ARG A 270 5.48 12.18 -7.93
CA ARG A 270 5.23 11.83 -9.35
C ARG A 270 5.45 10.37 -9.68
N GLN A 271 6.39 9.70 -9.00
CA GLN A 271 6.75 8.32 -9.30
C GLN A 271 5.79 7.30 -8.69
N ASP A 272 5.19 7.62 -7.54
CA ASP A 272 4.45 6.68 -6.70
C ASP A 272 2.98 7.06 -6.45
N CYS A 273 2.50 8.18 -7.00
CA CYS A 273 1.25 8.75 -6.52
C CYS A 273 0.00 8.08 -7.11
N GLN A 274 -0.86 7.61 -6.20
CA GLN A 274 -2.22 7.15 -6.50
C GLN A 274 -3.18 8.32 -6.77
N PHE A 275 -2.78 9.54 -6.39
CA PHE A 275 -3.59 10.73 -6.51
C PHE A 275 -3.25 11.46 -7.81
N GLN A 276 -4.25 11.72 -8.62
CA GLN A 276 -4.03 12.39 -9.90
C GLN A 276 -4.19 13.91 -9.73
N ARG A 277 -3.30 14.62 -10.40
CA ARG A 277 -3.29 16.07 -10.36
C ARG A 277 -4.45 16.65 -11.14
N PRO A 278 -5.16 17.69 -10.62
CA PRO A 278 -6.03 18.50 -11.47
C PRO A 278 -5.24 19.09 -12.62
N PHE A 279 -5.84 19.24 -13.81
CA PHE A 279 -5.18 19.84 -14.97
C PHE A 279 -4.67 21.26 -14.64
N ALA A 280 -3.38 21.37 -14.36
CA ALA A 280 -2.68 22.62 -14.59
C ALA A 280 -2.47 22.80 -16.11
N LYS A 281 -2.21 24.01 -16.59
CA LYS A 281 -1.85 24.26 -18.00
C LYS A 281 -0.89 23.17 -18.51
N ALA A 282 -1.22 22.55 -19.64
CA ALA A 282 -0.35 21.56 -20.24
C ALA A 282 1.05 22.18 -20.46
N PRO A 283 2.14 21.47 -20.15
CA PRO A 283 3.48 21.97 -20.46
C PRO A 283 3.62 22.23 -21.95
N PRO A 284 4.47 23.18 -22.37
CA PRO A 284 4.76 23.38 -23.78
C PRO A 284 5.33 22.10 -24.41
N ILE A 285 5.18 21.98 -25.71
CA ILE A 285 5.72 20.86 -26.48
C ILE A 285 7.20 21.15 -26.75
N TYR A 286 8.09 20.38 -26.14
CA TYR A 286 9.54 20.48 -26.35
C TYR A 286 10.05 19.57 -27.46
N ASN A 287 9.35 18.46 -27.74
CA ASN A 287 9.75 17.46 -28.73
C ASN A 287 8.59 17.16 -29.69
N VAL A 288 8.65 17.79 -30.86
CA VAL A 288 7.59 17.66 -31.90
C VAL A 288 7.57 16.25 -32.51
N GLU A 289 8.74 15.60 -32.67
CA GLU A 289 8.82 14.24 -33.22
C GLU A 289 8.18 13.22 -32.29
N MET A 290 8.37 13.38 -30.98
CA MET A 290 7.71 12.56 -29.97
C MET A 290 6.19 12.74 -30.02
N GLU A 291 5.69 13.98 -30.14
CA GLU A 291 4.26 14.26 -30.25
C GLU A 291 3.63 13.63 -31.48
N ASP A 292 4.31 13.72 -32.63
CA ASP A 292 3.85 13.07 -33.85
C ASP A 292 3.84 11.55 -33.73
N SER A 293 4.87 10.98 -33.12
CA SER A 293 4.93 9.53 -32.81
C SER A 293 3.80 9.08 -31.88
N LEU A 294 3.37 9.93 -30.93
CA LEU A 294 2.23 9.66 -30.04
C LEU A 294 0.88 9.73 -30.76
N LYS A 295 0.72 10.67 -31.71
CA LYS A 295 -0.46 10.70 -32.60
C LYS A 295 -0.54 9.44 -33.47
N GLN A 296 0.59 9.05 -34.07
CA GLN A 296 0.66 7.80 -34.84
C GLN A 296 0.36 6.57 -33.97
N LEU A 297 0.84 6.55 -32.71
CA LEU A 297 0.51 5.49 -31.75
C LEU A 297 -0.99 5.44 -31.46
N ASN A 298 -1.63 6.60 -31.23
CA ASN A 298 -3.06 6.68 -30.98
C ASN A 298 -3.84 6.05 -32.15
N ASN A 299 -3.60 6.51 -33.38
CA ASN A 299 -4.30 6.00 -34.55
C ASN A 299 -4.07 4.50 -34.75
N PHE A 300 -2.81 4.05 -34.58
CA PHE A 300 -2.44 2.65 -34.72
C PHE A 300 -3.15 1.75 -33.68
N VAL A 301 -3.21 2.18 -32.43
CA VAL A 301 -3.90 1.42 -31.36
C VAL A 301 -5.40 1.38 -31.60
N ILE A 302 -6.00 2.49 -31.97
CA ILE A 302 -7.44 2.57 -32.29
C ILE A 302 -7.80 1.63 -33.41
N GLU A 303 -7.05 1.66 -34.51
CA GLU A 303 -7.27 0.77 -35.68
C GLU A 303 -7.15 -0.70 -35.30
N LEU A 304 -6.13 -1.07 -34.52
CA LEU A 304 -5.96 -2.43 -34.04
C LEU A 304 -7.14 -2.90 -33.18
N PHE A 305 -7.67 -2.02 -32.32
CA PHE A 305 -8.76 -2.36 -31.41
C PHE A 305 -10.08 -2.47 -32.17
N GLN A 306 -10.35 -1.59 -33.14
CA GLN A 306 -11.56 -1.66 -34.00
C GLN A 306 -11.63 -2.98 -34.79
N ARG A 307 -10.46 -3.48 -35.24
CA ARG A 307 -10.35 -4.77 -35.97
C ARG A 307 -10.30 -5.99 -35.04
N ALA A 308 -10.22 -5.77 -33.72
CA ALA A 308 -10.03 -6.87 -32.77
C ALA A 308 -11.27 -7.75 -32.67
N LYS A 309 -11.11 -9.02 -32.96
CA LYS A 309 -12.11 -10.08 -32.72
C LYS A 309 -11.65 -10.89 -31.53
N VAL A 310 -12.15 -10.59 -30.33
CA VAL A 310 -11.78 -11.30 -29.11
C VAL A 310 -12.90 -12.29 -28.76
N PRO A 311 -12.61 -13.59 -28.72
CA PRO A 311 -13.62 -14.59 -28.37
C PRO A 311 -14.05 -14.42 -26.90
N PHE A 312 -15.32 -14.67 -26.64
CA PHE A 312 -15.86 -14.64 -25.28
C PHE A 312 -15.31 -15.83 -24.49
N ASN A 313 -14.77 -15.57 -23.30
CA ASN A 313 -14.07 -16.59 -22.52
C ASN A 313 -14.92 -17.29 -21.46
N LEU A 314 -16.24 -17.21 -21.54
CA LEU A 314 -17.18 -18.00 -20.76
C LEU A 314 -17.88 -19.02 -21.67
N THR A 315 -18.18 -20.18 -21.12
CA THR A 315 -19.10 -21.16 -21.71
C THR A 315 -20.54 -20.63 -21.69
N ARG A 316 -21.45 -21.28 -22.41
CA ARG A 316 -22.88 -20.90 -22.39
C ARG A 316 -23.48 -21.02 -20.99
N THR A 317 -23.09 -22.03 -20.24
CA THR A 317 -23.53 -22.29 -18.86
C THR A 317 -23.04 -21.19 -17.92
N GLU A 318 -21.74 -20.87 -17.94
CA GLU A 318 -21.14 -19.78 -17.15
C GLU A 318 -21.74 -18.42 -17.50
N ALA A 319 -22.03 -18.16 -18.77
CA ALA A 319 -22.70 -16.94 -19.21
C ALA A 319 -24.16 -16.82 -18.69
N LYS A 320 -24.88 -17.96 -18.62
CA LYS A 320 -26.20 -18.03 -17.96
C LYS A 320 -26.08 -17.74 -16.47
N GLY A 321 -25.11 -18.36 -15.78
CA GLY A 321 -24.80 -18.08 -14.36
C GLY A 321 -24.51 -16.60 -14.09
N LEU A 322 -23.74 -15.95 -14.99
CA LEU A 322 -23.48 -14.51 -14.89
C LEU A 322 -24.77 -13.67 -14.92
N LYS A 323 -25.72 -14.05 -15.80
CA LYS A 323 -27.03 -13.37 -15.91
C LYS A 323 -27.87 -13.60 -14.65
N LEU A 324 -27.93 -14.83 -14.13
CA LEU A 324 -28.68 -15.20 -12.94
C LEU A 324 -28.15 -14.44 -11.71
N LEU A 325 -26.84 -14.46 -11.43
CA LEU A 325 -26.25 -13.73 -10.31
C LEU A 325 -26.45 -12.21 -10.41
N LYS A 326 -26.42 -11.65 -11.62
CA LYS A 326 -26.77 -10.23 -11.82
C LYS A 326 -28.21 -9.91 -11.44
N ASN A 327 -29.15 -10.80 -11.70
CA ASN A 327 -30.55 -10.63 -11.35
C ASN A 327 -30.77 -10.75 -9.83
N ARG A 328 -30.05 -11.67 -9.17
CA ARG A 328 -30.11 -11.91 -7.73
C ARG A 328 -29.26 -10.92 -6.91
N ARG A 329 -28.67 -9.92 -7.52
CA ARG A 329 -27.77 -8.95 -6.86
C ARG A 329 -28.42 -8.17 -5.71
N SER A 330 -29.74 -8.03 -5.70
CA SER A 330 -30.49 -7.40 -4.59
C SER A 330 -30.61 -8.31 -3.38
N GLU A 331 -30.67 -9.60 -3.57
CA GLU A 331 -30.86 -10.64 -2.56
C GLU A 331 -29.51 -11.07 -1.97
N LEU A 332 -28.54 -11.32 -2.85
CA LEU A 332 -27.27 -11.94 -2.47
C LEU A 332 -26.18 -10.91 -2.13
N HIS A 333 -25.40 -11.25 -1.12
CA HIS A 333 -24.09 -10.69 -0.83
C HIS A 333 -23.03 -11.66 -1.26
N ILE A 334 -22.16 -11.23 -2.16
CA ILE A 334 -21.00 -12.00 -2.64
C ILE A 334 -19.73 -11.28 -2.22
N SER A 335 -18.88 -11.95 -1.46
CA SER A 335 -17.59 -11.46 -1.01
C SER A 335 -16.49 -12.49 -1.26
N VAL A 336 -15.25 -12.11 -1.01
CA VAL A 336 -14.12 -13.05 -0.98
C VAL A 336 -13.89 -13.45 0.46
N SER A 337 -13.60 -14.74 0.71
CA SER A 337 -13.26 -15.24 2.05
C SER A 337 -11.99 -14.59 2.61
N ASP A 338 -11.84 -14.57 3.93
CA ASP A 338 -10.56 -14.22 4.58
C ASP A 338 -9.57 -15.37 4.43
N LYS A 339 -8.41 -15.15 3.84
CA LYS A 339 -7.32 -16.12 3.59
C LYS A 339 -7.65 -17.28 2.61
N GLY A 340 -8.92 -17.68 2.39
CA GLY A 340 -9.31 -18.80 1.51
C GLY A 340 -9.15 -18.51 0.02
N GLY A 341 -9.55 -17.32 -0.39
CA GLY A 341 -9.46 -16.86 -1.78
C GLY A 341 -10.63 -17.26 -2.68
N GLU A 342 -11.63 -17.97 -2.17
CA GLU A 342 -12.89 -18.32 -2.82
C GLU A 342 -13.96 -17.23 -2.67
N PHE A 343 -15.02 -17.35 -3.44
CA PHE A 343 -16.23 -16.58 -3.21
C PHE A 343 -17.06 -17.17 -2.06
N VAL A 344 -17.51 -16.31 -1.18
CA VAL A 344 -18.51 -16.58 -0.16
C VAL A 344 -19.82 -15.92 -0.58
N VAL A 345 -20.90 -16.69 -0.59
CA VAL A 345 -22.23 -16.21 -0.99
C VAL A 345 -23.21 -16.42 0.15
N MET A 346 -23.92 -15.37 0.55
CA MET A 346 -24.97 -15.40 1.59
C MET A 346 -26.06 -14.39 1.28
N LYS A 347 -27.18 -14.45 1.99
CA LYS A 347 -28.20 -13.39 1.90
C LYS A 347 -27.64 -12.08 2.43
N ARG A 348 -28.13 -10.95 1.91
CA ARG A 348 -27.66 -9.63 2.36
C ARG A 348 -28.02 -9.31 3.79
N ASP A 349 -29.19 -9.77 4.22
CA ASP A 349 -29.67 -9.53 5.58
C ASP A 349 -28.83 -10.34 6.58
N ASP A 350 -28.43 -11.56 6.25
CA ASP A 350 -27.56 -12.38 7.09
C ASP A 350 -26.19 -11.72 7.27
N GLN A 351 -25.60 -11.22 6.18
CA GLN A 351 -24.33 -10.50 6.24
C GLN A 351 -24.46 -9.21 7.06
N LYS A 352 -25.59 -8.50 6.95
CA LYS A 352 -25.88 -7.32 7.75
C LYS A 352 -25.99 -7.67 9.23
N ASN A 353 -26.76 -8.69 9.57
CA ASN A 353 -26.96 -9.17 10.94
C ASN A 353 -25.63 -9.61 11.57
N LEU A 354 -24.82 -10.36 10.82
CA LEU A 354 -23.49 -10.80 11.25
C LEU A 354 -22.56 -9.62 11.53
N THR A 355 -22.58 -8.58 10.67
CA THR A 355 -21.76 -7.38 10.90
C THR A 355 -22.28 -6.56 12.08
N THR A 356 -23.59 -6.42 12.23
CA THR A 356 -24.22 -5.74 13.37
C THR A 356 -23.84 -6.43 14.68
N HIS A 357 -23.99 -7.76 14.72
CA HIS A 357 -23.59 -8.55 15.89
C HIS A 357 -22.10 -8.34 16.24
N HIS A 358 -21.20 -8.33 15.25
CA HIS A 358 -19.79 -8.07 15.49
C HIS A 358 -19.56 -6.67 16.08
N ILE A 359 -20.25 -5.64 15.58
CA ILE A 359 -20.14 -4.28 16.10
C ILE A 359 -20.60 -4.22 17.56
N ASP A 360 -21.73 -4.83 17.86
CA ASP A 360 -22.38 -4.73 19.17
C ASP A 360 -21.71 -5.62 20.25
N SER A 361 -21.15 -6.78 19.84
CA SER A 361 -20.60 -7.77 20.79
C SER A 361 -19.14 -7.50 21.21
N THR A 362 -18.39 -6.70 20.45
CA THR A 362 -16.93 -6.51 20.71
C THR A 362 -16.62 -5.39 21.70
N GLY A 363 -17.57 -4.48 21.97
CA GLY A 363 -17.36 -3.31 22.85
C GLY A 363 -16.36 -2.27 22.30
N VAL A 364 -15.77 -2.52 21.11
CA VAL A 364 -14.73 -1.66 20.49
C VAL A 364 -15.36 -0.47 19.76
N TYR A 365 -16.62 -0.58 19.38
CA TYR A 365 -17.29 0.39 18.52
C TYR A 365 -18.43 1.08 19.26
N GLN A 366 -18.53 2.40 19.07
CA GLN A 366 -19.62 3.21 19.64
C GLN A 366 -20.52 3.71 18.52
N PHE A 367 -21.82 3.46 18.64
CA PHE A 367 -22.83 4.08 17.80
C PHE A 367 -23.01 5.56 18.15
N LEU A 368 -23.01 6.43 17.13
CA LEU A 368 -23.22 7.85 17.30
C LEU A 368 -24.61 8.21 16.75
N PRO A 369 -25.61 8.48 17.61
CA PRO A 369 -26.95 8.86 17.16
C PRO A 369 -26.96 10.25 16.53
N PRO A 370 -27.83 10.52 15.54
CA PRO A 370 -28.04 11.86 15.04
C PRO A 370 -28.49 12.81 16.13
N THR A 371 -27.91 14.00 16.14
CA THR A 371 -28.19 15.02 17.14
C THR A 371 -28.90 16.25 16.53
N ARG A 372 -29.68 16.94 17.35
CA ARG A 372 -30.29 18.25 17.04
C ARG A 372 -29.89 19.25 18.12
N LYS A 373 -29.56 20.47 17.72
CA LYS A 373 -29.31 21.56 18.66
C LYS A 373 -30.62 22.06 19.27
N GLN A 374 -30.79 21.90 20.59
CA GLN A 374 -31.90 22.41 21.39
C GLN A 374 -31.34 23.25 22.52
N ASN A 375 -31.73 24.53 22.60
CA ASN A 375 -31.24 25.48 23.63
C ASN A 375 -29.71 25.51 23.76
N GLY A 376 -29.02 25.53 22.62
CA GLY A 376 -27.56 25.54 22.58
C GLY A 376 -26.85 24.18 22.76
N VAL A 377 -27.55 23.15 23.25
CA VAL A 377 -27.02 21.82 23.55
C VAL A 377 -27.40 20.83 22.45
N LEU A 378 -26.45 19.98 22.06
CA LEU A 378 -26.68 18.85 21.13
C LEU A 378 -27.36 17.72 21.88
N LYS A 379 -28.63 17.43 21.53
CA LYS A 379 -29.39 16.30 22.09
C LYS A 379 -29.64 15.23 21.02
N PRO A 380 -29.58 13.93 21.36
CA PRO A 380 -29.95 12.86 20.42
C PRO A 380 -31.40 13.02 19.94
N ILE A 381 -31.64 12.70 18.68
CA ILE A 381 -33.00 12.67 18.11
C ILE A 381 -33.68 11.36 18.53
N SER A 382 -34.80 11.42 19.20
CA SER A 382 -35.50 10.24 19.71
C SER A 382 -35.97 9.27 18.60
N THR A 383 -36.40 9.81 17.45
CA THR A 383 -36.82 9.03 16.28
C THR A 383 -36.09 9.52 15.06
N PRO A 384 -34.83 9.02 14.82
CA PRO A 384 -34.03 9.48 13.69
C PRO A 384 -34.64 9.03 12.36
N THR A 385 -34.69 9.96 11.39
CA THR A 385 -35.10 9.68 10.01
C THR A 385 -33.87 9.35 9.15
N PRO A 386 -34.03 8.68 7.99
CA PRO A 386 -32.93 8.48 7.05
C PRO A 386 -32.21 9.78 6.67
N THR A 387 -32.95 10.88 6.58
CA THR A 387 -32.40 12.22 6.28
C THR A 387 -31.55 12.76 7.42
N SER A 388 -31.91 12.47 8.69
CA SER A 388 -31.11 12.89 9.85
C SER A 388 -29.75 12.18 9.90
N TYR A 389 -29.71 10.89 9.64
CA TYR A 389 -28.48 10.12 9.50
C TYR A 389 -27.58 10.65 8.36
N HIS A 390 -28.17 10.89 7.19
CA HIS A 390 -27.44 11.44 6.06
C HIS A 390 -26.82 12.80 6.37
N ARG A 391 -27.59 13.69 7.02
CA ARG A 391 -27.11 15.01 7.44
C ARG A 391 -25.95 14.91 8.42
N GLN A 392 -26.02 14.00 9.39
CA GLN A 392 -24.97 13.75 10.37
C GLN A 392 -23.68 13.28 9.67
N ILE A 393 -23.79 12.28 8.79
CA ILE A 393 -22.64 11.74 8.04
C ILE A 393 -22.01 12.86 7.18
N LYS A 394 -22.82 13.66 6.48
CA LYS A 394 -22.32 14.77 5.67
C LYS A 394 -21.62 15.83 6.53
N SER A 395 -22.19 16.21 7.67
CA SER A 395 -21.59 17.16 8.62
C SER A 395 -20.25 16.66 9.14
N MET A 396 -20.16 15.38 9.54
CA MET A 396 -18.91 14.78 9.99
C MET A 396 -17.86 14.73 8.87
N THR A 397 -18.25 14.41 7.65
CA THR A 397 -17.35 14.41 6.48
C THR A 397 -16.77 15.80 6.26
N THR A 398 -17.61 16.83 6.21
CA THR A 398 -17.17 18.23 6.03
C THR A 398 -16.23 18.66 7.15
N LEU A 399 -16.56 18.35 8.41
CA LEU A 399 -15.70 18.67 9.56
C LEU A 399 -14.30 18.05 9.44
N LEU A 400 -14.20 16.79 9.01
CA LEU A 400 -12.91 16.13 8.80
C LEU A 400 -12.16 16.69 7.58
N GLU A 401 -12.86 17.02 6.49
CA GLU A 401 -12.24 17.69 5.34
C GLU A 401 -11.64 19.04 5.75
N GLU A 402 -12.37 19.84 6.52
CA GLU A 402 -11.89 21.13 7.05
C GLU A 402 -10.67 20.94 7.95
N LYS A 403 -10.71 20.00 8.90
CA LYS A 403 -9.56 19.68 9.77
C LYS A 403 -8.34 19.27 8.98
N CYS A 404 -8.49 18.35 8.02
CA CYS A 404 -7.38 17.88 7.18
C CYS A 404 -6.81 19.02 6.31
N ASN A 405 -7.67 19.81 5.69
CA ASN A 405 -7.25 20.93 4.83
C ASN A 405 -6.58 22.04 5.63
N LYS A 406 -7.08 22.34 6.84
CA LYS A 406 -6.47 23.34 7.73
C LYS A 406 -5.08 22.89 8.16
N LEU A 407 -4.95 21.68 8.75
CA LEU A 407 -3.67 21.15 9.18
C LEU A 407 -2.66 21.11 8.03
N TRP A 408 -3.06 20.62 6.86
CA TRP A 408 -2.18 20.57 5.68
C TRP A 408 -1.78 21.96 5.20
N SER A 409 -2.70 22.94 5.21
CA SER A 409 -2.40 24.32 4.85
C SER A 409 -1.39 24.94 5.80
N ASP A 410 -1.60 24.77 7.11
CA ASP A 410 -0.73 25.32 8.16
C ASP A 410 0.70 24.73 8.04
N ILE A 411 0.82 23.42 7.78
CA ILE A 411 2.10 22.75 7.52
C ILE A 411 2.76 23.33 6.26
N CYS A 412 2.02 23.46 5.14
CA CYS A 412 2.57 23.99 3.90
C CYS A 412 3.09 25.42 4.05
N ASP A 413 2.36 26.27 4.76
CA ASP A 413 2.73 27.67 4.99
C ASP A 413 3.94 27.76 5.93
N LYS A 414 3.99 26.97 7.01
CA LYS A 414 5.10 26.88 7.95
C LYS A 414 6.38 26.34 7.30
N ARG A 415 6.28 25.35 6.38
CA ARG A 415 7.41 24.71 5.69
C ARG A 415 7.71 25.33 4.32
N GLN A 416 6.98 26.37 3.92
CA GLN A 416 7.12 27.02 2.61
C GLN A 416 7.06 26.02 1.43
N LEU A 417 6.16 25.03 1.54
CA LEU A 417 5.93 24.07 0.46
C LEU A 417 5.23 24.78 -0.71
N GLY A 418 5.62 24.42 -1.93
CA GLY A 418 5.07 25.04 -3.12
C GLY A 418 3.54 24.95 -3.21
N SER A 419 2.91 25.99 -3.76
CA SER A 419 1.45 26.09 -3.94
C SER A 419 0.86 24.85 -4.64
N ASP A 420 1.61 24.27 -5.55
CA ASP A 420 1.27 23.06 -6.27
C ASP A 420 1.12 21.85 -5.34
N VAL A 421 2.03 21.69 -4.37
CA VAL A 421 2.02 20.63 -3.37
C VAL A 421 0.85 20.84 -2.41
N LYS A 422 0.63 22.09 -2.00
CA LYS A 422 -0.49 22.48 -1.13
C LYS A 422 -1.82 22.10 -1.75
N GLU A 423 -2.09 22.48 -3.00
CA GLU A 423 -3.34 22.20 -3.70
C GLU A 423 -3.49 20.70 -4.02
N TYR A 424 -2.40 19.99 -4.30
CA TYR A 424 -2.44 18.57 -4.63
C TYR A 424 -2.98 17.71 -3.49
N PHE A 425 -2.57 17.96 -2.24
CA PHE A 425 -3.01 17.21 -1.07
C PHE A 425 -4.31 17.70 -0.46
N LYS A 426 -4.82 18.85 -0.88
CA LYS A 426 -6.12 19.34 -0.46
C LYS A 426 -7.21 18.33 -0.78
N VAL A 427 -8.10 18.11 0.16
CA VAL A 427 -9.19 17.14 0.03
C VAL A 427 -10.52 17.85 -0.26
N HIS A 428 -11.26 17.30 -1.22
CA HIS A 428 -12.58 17.78 -1.60
C HIS A 428 -13.46 16.58 -1.92
N THR A 429 -14.73 16.67 -1.55
CA THR A 429 -15.76 15.68 -1.94
C THR A 429 -15.36 14.26 -1.52
N THR A 430 -15.00 14.08 -0.27
CA THR A 430 -14.63 12.79 0.30
C THR A 430 -15.82 12.04 0.86
N GLN A 431 -15.59 10.86 1.40
CA GLN A 431 -16.60 10.01 2.03
C GLN A 431 -15.99 9.39 3.28
N LEU A 432 -16.78 9.26 4.36
CA LEU A 432 -16.31 8.56 5.55
C LEU A 432 -15.94 7.11 5.23
N PRO A 433 -14.94 6.55 5.96
CA PRO A 433 -14.65 5.13 5.91
C PRO A 433 -15.88 4.27 6.07
N THR A 434 -15.90 3.10 5.43
CA THR A 434 -17.05 2.19 5.48
C THR A 434 -16.60 0.82 5.98
N MET A 435 -17.32 0.27 6.96
CA MET A 435 -17.05 -1.07 7.47
C MET A 435 -17.73 -2.15 6.64
N TYR A 436 -17.04 -3.24 6.42
CA TYR A 436 -17.54 -4.52 5.94
C TYR A 436 -16.73 -5.65 6.57
N VAL A 437 -17.25 -6.87 6.53
CA VAL A 437 -16.57 -8.03 7.11
C VAL A 437 -16.19 -9.05 6.07
N LEU A 438 -15.06 -9.72 6.29
CA LEU A 438 -14.64 -10.90 5.55
C LEU A 438 -14.88 -12.14 6.43
N ILE A 439 -15.43 -13.18 5.83
CA ILE A 439 -15.75 -14.43 6.54
C ILE A 439 -14.49 -15.29 6.63
N LYS A 440 -14.15 -15.75 7.84
CA LYS A 440 -13.03 -16.67 8.10
C LYS A 440 -13.49 -18.13 7.89
N THR A 441 -13.72 -18.54 6.64
CA THR A 441 -14.25 -19.85 6.27
C THR A 441 -13.43 -21.01 6.84
N HIS A 442 -12.15 -20.80 7.09
CA HIS A 442 -11.23 -21.77 7.69
C HIS A 442 -11.38 -21.96 9.23
N LYS A 443 -12.25 -21.19 9.88
CA LYS A 443 -12.44 -21.26 11.36
C LYS A 443 -13.74 -21.94 11.78
N PHE A 444 -14.52 -22.49 10.85
CA PHE A 444 -15.75 -23.23 11.14
C PHE A 444 -16.07 -24.26 10.05
N ASN A 445 -16.84 -25.29 10.43
CA ASN A 445 -17.29 -26.30 9.47
C ASN A 445 -18.55 -25.83 8.74
N ILE A 446 -18.46 -25.64 7.43
CA ILE A 446 -19.56 -25.17 6.58
C ILE A 446 -20.68 -26.21 6.52
N SER A 447 -20.33 -27.51 6.49
CA SER A 447 -21.31 -28.61 6.42
C SER A 447 -22.18 -28.72 7.67
N ALA A 448 -21.76 -28.12 8.79
CA ALA A 448 -22.56 -28.07 10.02
C ALA A 448 -23.58 -26.92 10.05
N ILE A 449 -23.59 -26.06 9.03
CA ILE A 449 -24.52 -24.93 8.97
C ILE A 449 -25.82 -25.39 8.31
N THR A 450 -26.90 -25.38 9.08
CA THR A 450 -28.27 -25.61 8.62
C THR A 450 -28.99 -24.31 8.33
N GLU A 451 -30.16 -24.34 7.67
CA GLU A 451 -30.95 -23.15 7.38
C GLU A 451 -31.37 -22.37 8.65
N ASN A 452 -31.53 -23.05 9.79
CA ASN A 452 -31.93 -22.46 11.07
C ASN A 452 -30.72 -22.09 11.97
N SER A 453 -29.49 -22.25 11.49
CA SER A 453 -28.30 -21.95 12.28
C SER A 453 -28.14 -20.43 12.49
N ASP A 454 -27.82 -20.03 13.72
CA ASP A 454 -27.44 -18.64 14.03
C ASP A 454 -26.02 -18.36 13.55
N LEU A 455 -25.92 -17.73 12.39
CA LEU A 455 -24.65 -17.41 11.76
C LEU A 455 -23.76 -16.50 12.60
N SER A 456 -24.35 -15.69 13.50
CA SER A 456 -23.60 -14.76 14.34
C SER A 456 -22.73 -15.47 15.37
N ARG A 457 -23.13 -16.67 15.79
CA ARG A 457 -22.39 -17.53 16.74
C ARG A 457 -21.35 -18.40 16.04
N ILE A 458 -21.63 -18.82 14.81
CA ILE A 458 -20.80 -19.79 14.07
C ILE A 458 -19.73 -19.08 13.26
N CYS A 459 -20.10 -18.05 12.50
CA CYS A 459 -19.20 -17.40 11.53
C CYS A 459 -18.26 -16.42 12.21
N LYS A 460 -16.98 -16.73 12.24
CA LYS A 460 -15.92 -15.77 12.61
C LYS A 460 -15.63 -14.82 11.47
N VAL A 461 -15.45 -13.55 11.80
CA VAL A 461 -15.25 -12.49 10.81
C VAL A 461 -13.95 -11.71 11.03
N ARG A 462 -13.48 -11.05 9.97
CA ARG A 462 -12.45 -10.00 10.03
C ARG A 462 -13.10 -8.67 9.65
N PRO A 463 -13.15 -7.68 10.56
CA PRO A 463 -13.68 -6.36 10.23
C PRO A 463 -12.67 -5.60 9.38
N ILE A 464 -13.13 -5.03 8.28
CA ILE A 464 -12.35 -4.16 7.42
C ILE A 464 -13.02 -2.79 7.34
N VAL A 465 -12.27 -1.74 7.67
CA VAL A 465 -12.72 -0.37 7.53
C VAL A 465 -12.00 0.26 6.33
N SER A 466 -12.70 0.36 5.21
CA SER A 466 -12.13 0.92 3.97
C SER A 466 -11.99 2.43 4.08
N CYS A 467 -10.76 2.91 4.13
CA CYS A 467 -10.41 4.33 4.16
C CYS A 467 -10.24 4.94 2.76
N CYS A 468 -10.51 4.19 1.69
CA CYS A 468 -10.40 4.69 0.31
C CYS A 468 -11.39 5.84 0.07
N GLY A 469 -10.89 6.99 -0.40
CA GLY A 469 -11.67 8.21 -0.62
C GLY A 469 -12.08 8.91 0.67
N SER A 470 -11.47 8.59 1.83
CA SER A 470 -11.73 9.27 3.10
C SER A 470 -11.02 10.63 3.19
N PRO A 471 -11.47 11.54 4.07
CA PRO A 471 -10.79 12.82 4.28
C PRO A 471 -9.33 12.67 4.67
N THR A 472 -8.99 11.65 5.45
CA THR A 472 -7.64 11.41 5.98
C THR A 472 -6.72 10.64 5.03
N GLU A 473 -7.22 10.11 3.88
CA GLU A 473 -6.45 9.19 3.03
C GLU A 473 -5.13 9.79 2.52
N LYS A 474 -5.13 11.07 2.14
CA LYS A 474 -3.93 11.73 1.60
C LYS A 474 -2.87 11.96 2.69
N LEU A 475 -3.28 12.39 3.89
CA LEU A 475 -2.38 12.54 5.03
C LEU A 475 -1.84 11.17 5.49
N ALA A 476 -2.70 10.15 5.55
CA ALA A 476 -2.32 8.78 5.85
C ALA A 476 -1.27 8.24 4.86
N TRP A 477 -1.39 8.61 3.58
CA TRP A 477 -0.39 8.24 2.56
C TRP A 477 0.96 8.90 2.82
N ILE A 478 1.00 10.20 3.18
CA ILE A 478 2.24 10.92 3.53
C ILE A 478 2.90 10.25 4.75
N CYS A 479 2.15 10.04 5.83
CA CYS A 479 2.64 9.36 7.03
C CYS A 479 3.25 7.99 6.68
N THR A 480 2.57 7.19 5.86
CA THR A 480 3.08 5.88 5.43
C THR A 480 4.39 6.01 4.65
N LYS A 481 4.51 6.98 3.74
CA LYS A 481 5.73 7.20 2.95
C LYS A 481 6.92 7.60 3.81
N VAL A 482 6.72 8.46 4.78
CA VAL A 482 7.77 8.88 5.73
C VAL A 482 8.16 7.73 6.66
N LEU A 483 7.17 7.06 7.26
CA LEU A 483 7.39 6.12 8.35
C LEU A 483 7.77 4.70 7.89
N SER A 484 7.57 4.34 6.62
CA SER A 484 7.83 2.97 6.15
C SER A 484 9.30 2.53 6.27
N SER A 485 10.26 3.46 6.26
CA SER A 485 11.68 3.14 6.46
C SER A 485 12.01 2.77 7.91
N LEU A 486 11.13 3.08 8.88
CA LEU A 486 11.31 2.66 10.28
C LEU A 486 11.36 1.14 10.43
N LEU A 487 10.63 0.41 9.58
CA LEU A 487 10.60 -1.05 9.63
C LEU A 487 11.97 -1.68 9.39
N ASP A 488 12.89 -0.98 8.73
CA ASP A 488 14.28 -1.42 8.50
C ASP A 488 15.15 -1.33 9.76
N HIS A 489 14.68 -0.63 10.77
CA HIS A 489 15.36 -0.43 12.06
C HIS A 489 14.81 -1.34 13.17
N ILE A 490 13.82 -2.16 12.87
CA ILE A 490 13.23 -3.11 13.79
C ILE A 490 13.90 -4.49 13.59
N PRO A 491 14.71 -4.97 14.53
CA PRO A 491 15.44 -6.24 14.39
C PRO A 491 14.52 -7.46 14.28
N SER A 492 13.39 -7.45 15.00
CA SER A 492 12.38 -8.51 14.94
C SER A 492 11.58 -8.52 13.66
N HIS A 493 11.50 -7.41 12.93
CA HIS A 493 10.64 -7.30 11.76
C HIS A 493 11.12 -8.18 10.61
N LEU A 494 10.23 -9.05 10.14
CA LEU A 494 10.41 -9.88 8.96
C LEU A 494 9.74 -9.21 7.76
N ARG A 495 10.46 -9.05 6.66
CA ARG A 495 9.90 -8.54 5.39
C ARG A 495 9.12 -9.60 4.63
N ASP A 496 9.58 -10.84 4.72
CA ASP A 496 9.00 -12.01 4.06
C ASP A 496 9.54 -13.31 4.72
N THR A 497 8.97 -14.44 4.32
CA THR A 497 9.40 -15.77 4.75
C THR A 497 10.88 -16.03 4.49
N HIS A 498 11.39 -15.60 3.34
CA HIS A 498 12.79 -15.84 2.96
C HIS A 498 13.76 -15.18 3.95
N SER A 499 13.48 -13.94 4.38
CA SER A 499 14.32 -13.25 5.36
C SER A 499 14.38 -13.97 6.70
N HIS A 500 13.34 -14.69 7.10
CA HIS A 500 13.36 -15.51 8.31
C HIS A 500 14.17 -16.80 8.12
N LEU A 501 13.95 -17.52 7.04
CA LEU A 501 14.73 -18.73 6.73
C LEU A 501 16.23 -18.43 6.62
N GLU A 502 16.62 -17.31 6.03
CA GLU A 502 18.02 -16.89 5.96
C GLU A 502 18.62 -16.59 7.34
N ARG A 503 17.84 -16.09 8.29
CA ARG A 503 18.30 -15.93 9.68
C ARG A 503 18.53 -17.28 10.34
N LEU A 504 17.60 -18.22 10.19
CA LEU A 504 17.71 -19.56 10.77
C LEU A 504 18.87 -20.35 10.18
N LYS A 505 19.12 -20.25 8.88
CA LYS A 505 20.26 -20.89 8.20
C LYS A 505 21.64 -20.36 8.62
N GLN A 506 21.70 -19.23 9.30
CA GLN A 506 22.95 -18.70 9.85
C GLN A 506 23.38 -19.38 11.15
N LEU A 507 22.49 -20.16 11.77
CA LEU A 507 22.75 -20.93 12.99
C LEU A 507 23.38 -22.27 12.62
N SER A 508 24.37 -22.70 13.41
CA SER A 508 24.96 -24.01 13.23
C SER A 508 24.05 -25.12 13.76
N PRO A 509 24.14 -26.33 13.25
CA PRO A 509 23.38 -27.47 13.78
C PRO A 509 23.57 -27.68 15.28
N GLY A 510 24.78 -27.36 15.82
CA GLY A 510 25.05 -27.43 17.26
C GLY A 510 24.21 -26.44 18.07
N GLU A 511 23.94 -25.24 17.54
CA GLU A 511 23.08 -24.23 18.18
C GLU A 511 21.63 -24.60 18.14
N LEU A 512 21.21 -25.35 17.11
CA LEU A 512 19.81 -25.77 16.91
C LEU A 512 19.48 -27.10 17.63
N ARG A 513 20.49 -27.90 17.97
CA ARG A 513 20.27 -29.20 18.57
C ARG A 513 19.52 -29.09 19.90
N GLY A 514 18.46 -29.92 20.05
CA GLY A 514 17.60 -29.92 21.23
C GLY A 514 16.63 -28.74 21.30
N HIS A 515 16.51 -27.98 20.23
CA HIS A 515 15.49 -26.93 20.09
C HIS A 515 14.42 -27.34 19.11
N SER A 516 13.24 -26.80 19.26
CA SER A 516 12.14 -26.93 18.32
C SER A 516 11.77 -25.56 17.76
N PHE A 517 11.33 -25.52 16.50
CA PHE A 517 10.73 -24.30 15.94
C PHE A 517 9.31 -24.15 16.47
N CYS A 518 8.93 -22.96 16.91
CA CYS A 518 7.57 -22.63 17.31
C CYS A 518 7.09 -21.34 16.66
N SER A 519 5.79 -21.24 16.41
CA SER A 519 5.16 -20.04 15.92
C SER A 519 4.11 -19.52 16.91
N ALA A 520 3.82 -18.22 16.84
CA ALA A 520 2.79 -17.59 17.66
C ALA A 520 2.06 -16.51 16.88
N ASP A 521 0.75 -16.41 17.09
CA ASP A 521 -0.14 -15.42 16.46
C ASP A 521 -0.61 -14.42 17.54
N VAL A 522 -0.48 -13.11 17.29
CA VAL A 522 -1.03 -12.09 18.19
C VAL A 522 -2.55 -12.06 18.07
N THR A 523 -3.23 -12.24 19.19
CA THR A 523 -4.69 -12.24 19.23
C THR A 523 -5.26 -10.85 19.01
N SER A 524 -6.06 -10.68 17.95
CA SER A 524 -6.82 -9.45 17.67
C SER A 524 -6.01 -8.15 17.67
N LEU A 525 -4.75 -8.19 17.21
CA LEU A 525 -3.77 -7.11 17.28
C LEU A 525 -4.36 -5.73 16.99
N TYR A 526 -4.97 -5.53 15.81
CA TYR A 526 -5.41 -4.22 15.36
C TYR A 526 -6.53 -3.60 16.19
N THR A 527 -7.38 -4.40 16.82
CA THR A 527 -8.51 -3.93 17.64
C THR A 527 -8.11 -3.69 19.09
N ASN A 528 -6.92 -4.13 19.51
CA ASN A 528 -6.47 -4.07 20.89
C ASN A 528 -5.39 -3.00 21.14
N ILE A 529 -4.91 -2.33 20.09
CA ILE A 529 -3.86 -1.30 20.20
C ILE A 529 -4.42 -0.03 20.84
N ASN A 530 -3.74 0.45 21.89
CA ASN A 530 -3.93 1.80 22.42
C ASN A 530 -3.41 2.83 21.39
N ILE A 531 -4.31 3.69 20.91
CA ILE A 531 -4.01 4.64 19.82
C ILE A 531 -2.94 5.65 20.26
N GLN A 532 -3.07 6.22 21.46
CA GLN A 532 -2.14 7.24 21.95
C GLN A 532 -0.74 6.66 22.17
N GLY A 533 -0.65 5.52 22.87
CA GLY A 533 0.62 4.84 23.07
C GLY A 533 1.28 4.41 21.74
N CYS A 534 0.47 4.02 20.74
CA CYS A 534 0.98 3.68 19.41
C CYS A 534 1.58 4.91 18.69
N ILE A 535 0.93 6.07 18.76
CA ILE A 535 1.45 7.33 18.18
C ILE A 535 2.78 7.69 18.83
N GLU A 536 2.84 7.65 20.17
CA GLU A 536 4.05 7.95 20.94
C GLU A 536 5.20 7.01 20.56
N ASP A 537 4.96 5.71 20.48
CA ASP A 537 5.98 4.72 20.12
C ASP A 537 6.51 4.95 18.70
N VAL A 538 5.62 5.24 17.74
CA VAL A 538 5.99 5.52 16.34
C VAL A 538 6.86 6.79 16.26
N ILE A 539 6.46 7.86 16.96
CA ILE A 539 7.20 9.12 16.94
C ILE A 539 8.53 9.01 17.69
N ASN A 540 8.57 8.28 18.80
CA ASN A 540 9.82 8.02 19.53
C ASN A 540 10.82 7.24 18.67
N LEU A 541 10.38 6.18 18.01
CA LEU A 541 11.23 5.42 17.11
C LEU A 541 11.67 6.27 15.89
N ALA A 542 10.78 7.09 15.37
CA ALA A 542 11.10 8.02 14.27
C ALA A 542 12.14 9.06 14.70
N ALA A 543 12.05 9.57 15.94
CA ALA A 543 13.03 10.49 16.49
C ALA A 543 14.42 9.84 16.68
N GLU A 544 14.45 8.56 17.09
CA GLU A 544 15.70 7.79 17.23
C GLU A 544 16.41 7.58 15.88
N HIS A 545 15.66 7.49 14.80
CA HIS A 545 16.17 7.19 13.46
C HIS A 545 15.97 8.33 12.45
N LEU A 546 15.89 9.57 12.92
CA LEU A 546 15.56 10.74 12.13
C LEU A 546 16.46 10.92 10.90
N ASP A 547 17.77 10.64 11.03
CA ASP A 547 18.75 10.73 9.93
C ASP A 547 18.48 9.74 8.77
N SER A 548 17.70 8.69 9.01
CA SER A 548 17.34 7.67 8.01
C SER A 548 15.99 7.93 7.34
N LEU A 549 15.19 8.84 7.92
CA LEU A 549 13.87 9.18 7.41
C LEU A 549 13.96 10.18 6.26
N GLN A 550 13.19 9.93 5.22
CA GLN A 550 12.99 10.89 4.15
C GLN A 550 11.75 11.73 4.46
N LEU A 551 11.95 12.91 5.03
CA LEU A 551 10.87 13.79 5.49
C LEU A 551 10.25 14.66 4.38
N PHE A 552 10.80 14.71 3.17
CA PHE A 552 10.30 15.46 2.01
C PHE A 552 10.08 16.95 2.25
N GLY A 553 10.86 17.57 3.12
CA GLY A 553 10.72 18.98 3.52
C GLY A 553 9.78 19.22 4.71
N LEU A 554 9.22 18.15 5.28
CA LEU A 554 8.47 18.16 6.53
C LEU A 554 9.43 18.02 7.72
N GLU A 555 8.93 18.32 8.92
CA GLU A 555 9.58 17.95 10.17
C GLU A 555 8.80 16.83 10.88
N LEU A 556 9.43 16.19 11.86
CA LEU A 556 8.80 15.09 12.59
C LEU A 556 7.53 15.54 13.34
N VAL A 557 7.47 16.79 13.79
CA VAL A 557 6.27 17.34 14.42
C VAL A 557 5.09 17.41 13.45
N ASP A 558 5.34 17.72 12.18
CA ASP A 558 4.28 17.74 11.17
C ASP A 558 3.74 16.33 10.90
N VAL A 559 4.65 15.34 10.91
CA VAL A 559 4.26 13.91 10.76
C VAL A 559 3.47 13.44 11.97
N HIS A 560 3.85 13.88 13.19
CA HIS A 560 3.11 13.59 14.41
C HIS A 560 1.68 14.15 14.34
N GLU A 561 1.50 15.43 14.05
CA GLU A 561 0.19 16.07 13.94
C GLU A 561 -0.70 15.40 12.88
N MET A 562 -0.12 15.02 11.74
CA MET A 562 -0.83 14.27 10.70
C MET A 562 -1.22 12.85 11.14
N LEU A 563 -0.31 12.13 11.80
CA LEU A 563 -0.56 10.78 12.28
C LEU A 563 -1.63 10.76 13.37
N GLU A 564 -1.56 11.72 14.30
CA GLU A 564 -2.56 11.91 15.34
C GLU A 564 -3.95 12.17 14.74
N LEU A 565 -4.08 13.11 13.79
CA LEU A 565 -5.35 13.35 13.11
C LEU A 565 -5.85 12.11 12.38
N VAL A 566 -4.97 11.34 11.72
CA VAL A 566 -5.34 10.12 10.99
C VAL A 566 -5.85 9.03 11.92
N PHE A 567 -5.18 8.76 13.03
CA PHE A 567 -5.54 7.67 13.94
C PHE A 567 -6.71 8.02 14.87
N THR A 568 -6.83 9.29 15.29
CA THR A 568 -7.96 9.74 16.13
C THR A 568 -9.24 9.99 15.34
N SER A 569 -9.15 10.17 14.00
CA SER A 569 -10.34 10.27 13.13
C SER A 569 -10.97 8.91 12.85
N SER A 570 -11.26 8.14 13.89
CA SER A 570 -11.72 6.74 13.85
C SER A 570 -13.23 6.60 13.57
N TYR A 571 -13.81 7.45 12.71
CA TYR A 571 -15.23 7.43 12.33
C TYR A 571 -15.46 6.58 11.08
N PHE A 572 -16.52 5.77 11.09
CA PHE A 572 -16.91 4.98 9.93
C PHE A 572 -18.44 4.87 9.80
N VAL A 573 -18.87 4.47 8.61
CA VAL A 573 -20.29 4.26 8.30
C VAL A 573 -20.54 2.77 8.10
N PHE A 574 -21.60 2.28 8.71
CA PHE A 574 -22.19 0.98 8.43
C PHE A 574 -23.70 1.10 8.38
N ASP A 575 -24.33 0.50 7.39
CA ASP A 575 -25.79 0.56 7.16
C ASP A 575 -26.39 1.97 7.34
N ARG A 576 -25.72 2.99 6.77
CA ARG A 576 -26.09 4.42 6.84
C ARG A 576 -26.09 5.03 8.24
N LYS A 577 -25.54 4.36 9.24
CA LYS A 577 -25.34 4.86 10.60
C LYS A 577 -23.90 5.21 10.82
N LEU A 578 -23.66 6.22 11.65
CA LEU A 578 -22.32 6.67 12.02
C LEU A 578 -21.86 5.95 13.30
N TYR A 579 -20.65 5.44 13.24
CA TYR A 579 -19.96 4.79 14.36
C TYR A 579 -18.57 5.39 14.55
N GLN A 580 -18.04 5.21 15.76
CA GLN A 580 -16.65 5.50 16.08
C GLN A 580 -15.99 4.24 16.64
N GLN A 581 -14.78 3.93 16.21
CA GLN A 581 -13.94 2.92 16.85
C GLN A 581 -13.21 3.56 18.02
N MET A 582 -13.43 3.02 19.21
CA MET A 582 -12.93 3.58 20.49
C MET A 582 -11.57 3.02 20.86
N LEU A 583 -11.23 1.83 20.40
CA LEU A 583 -9.98 1.13 20.65
C LEU A 583 -9.43 0.55 19.35
N GLY A 584 -8.11 0.57 19.21
CA GLY A 584 -7.41 -0.05 18.09
C GLY A 584 -7.35 0.80 16.82
N LEU A 585 -6.65 0.27 15.82
CA LEU A 585 -6.39 0.89 14.53
C LEU A 585 -7.29 0.29 13.45
N PHE A 586 -7.73 1.09 12.49
CA PHE A 586 -8.51 0.58 11.35
C PHE A 586 -7.72 -0.43 10.52
N MET A 587 -8.27 -1.64 10.36
CA MET A 587 -7.84 -2.58 9.32
C MET A 587 -8.24 -2.04 7.96
N GLY A 588 -7.36 -1.27 7.32
CA GLY A 588 -7.58 -0.61 6.02
C GLY A 588 -7.10 0.82 5.96
N CYS A 589 -6.61 1.38 7.06
CA CYS A 589 -5.86 2.63 7.09
C CYS A 589 -4.39 2.36 6.74
N LYS A 590 -3.79 3.20 5.88
CA LYS A 590 -2.45 2.94 5.31
C LYS A 590 -1.33 2.85 6.36
N PRO A 591 -1.20 3.73 7.37
CA PRO A 591 -0.15 3.66 8.39
C PRO A 591 -0.44 2.64 9.52
N SER A 592 -1.65 2.05 9.61
CA SER A 592 -1.99 1.11 10.67
C SER A 592 -1.03 -0.09 10.81
N PRO A 593 -0.55 -0.71 9.70
CA PRO A 593 0.44 -1.79 9.83
C PRO A 593 1.76 -1.34 10.47
N ILE A 594 2.24 -0.13 10.12
CA ILE A 594 3.45 0.43 10.71
C ILE A 594 3.24 0.67 12.21
N GLY A 595 2.12 1.30 12.57
CA GLY A 595 1.76 1.53 13.98
C GLY A 595 1.69 0.23 14.78
N ALA A 596 1.03 -0.80 14.26
CA ALA A 596 0.92 -2.10 14.91
C ALA A 596 2.29 -2.79 15.09
N ILE A 597 3.14 -2.76 14.06
CA ILE A 597 4.48 -3.36 14.11
C ILE A 597 5.36 -2.64 15.15
N VAL A 598 5.35 -1.30 15.15
CA VAL A 598 6.16 -0.49 16.07
C VAL A 598 5.66 -0.63 17.52
N ARG A 599 4.34 -0.64 17.75
CA ARG A 599 3.78 -0.81 19.11
C ARG A 599 4.23 -2.13 19.74
N VAL A 600 4.10 -3.26 19.02
CA VAL A 600 4.57 -4.55 19.52
C VAL A 600 6.11 -4.57 19.67
N TYR A 601 6.84 -3.94 18.73
CA TYR A 601 8.30 -3.82 18.85
C TYR A 601 8.74 -3.07 20.12
N THR A 602 7.97 -2.09 20.58
CA THR A 602 8.28 -1.39 21.83
C THR A 602 8.28 -2.37 23.02
N PHE A 603 7.35 -3.32 23.06
CA PHE A 603 7.29 -4.38 24.07
C PHE A 603 8.42 -5.40 23.88
N GLU A 604 8.65 -5.87 22.66
CA GLU A 604 9.76 -6.75 22.31
C GLU A 604 11.11 -6.14 22.71
N ARG A 605 11.28 -4.84 22.47
CA ARG A 605 12.53 -4.14 22.80
C ARG A 605 12.78 -4.13 24.29
N ARG A 606 11.77 -3.95 25.13
CA ARG A 606 11.90 -3.94 26.59
C ARG A 606 12.15 -5.34 27.15
N SER A 607 11.46 -6.35 26.61
CA SER A 607 11.56 -7.73 27.10
C SER A 607 12.74 -8.52 26.54
N LEU A 608 13.10 -8.35 25.26
CA LEU A 608 14.06 -9.23 24.58
C LEU A 608 15.43 -8.61 24.33
N TYR A 609 15.53 -7.28 24.14
CA TYR A 609 16.77 -6.64 23.68
C TYR A 609 17.51 -5.86 24.77
N ILE A 610 16.96 -5.75 25.96
CA ILE A 610 17.59 -5.06 27.10
C ILE A 610 18.38 -6.01 27.95
N ASP A 611 17.98 -7.27 28.08
CA ASP A 611 18.63 -8.29 28.87
C ASP A 611 19.71 -9.03 28.04
N PRO A 612 21.02 -8.88 28.37
CA PRO A 612 22.11 -9.55 27.66
C PRO A 612 22.02 -11.08 27.70
N HIS A 613 21.39 -11.65 28.72
CA HIS A 613 21.27 -13.11 28.89
C HIS A 613 20.25 -13.75 27.94
N TYR A 614 19.39 -12.93 27.30
CA TYR A 614 18.38 -13.37 26.28
C TYR A 614 18.84 -13.21 24.83
N LEU A 615 20.06 -12.72 24.61
CA LEU A 615 20.61 -12.48 23.26
C LEU A 615 20.66 -13.71 22.34
N PRO A 616 20.95 -14.95 22.77
CA PRO A 616 20.92 -16.10 21.87
C PRO A 616 19.54 -16.41 21.30
N THR A 617 18.50 -16.27 22.13
CA THR A 617 17.11 -16.55 21.71
C THR A 617 16.51 -15.40 20.91
N SER A 618 16.86 -14.15 21.22
CA SER A 618 16.39 -12.96 20.50
C SER A 618 16.99 -12.86 19.09
N SER A 619 18.14 -13.47 18.81
CA SER A 619 18.75 -13.48 17.47
C SER A 619 17.91 -14.28 16.46
N VAL A 620 17.08 -15.20 16.94
CA VAL A 620 16.24 -16.11 16.14
C VAL A 620 14.78 -15.65 16.08
N TYR A 621 14.35 -14.84 17.04
CA TYR A 621 13.01 -14.29 17.05
C TYR A 621 12.76 -13.38 15.84
N GLY A 622 11.67 -13.63 15.15
CA GLY A 622 11.23 -12.80 14.04
C GLY A 622 9.73 -12.70 13.98
N ARG A 623 9.21 -11.51 13.65
CA ARG A 623 7.76 -11.26 13.57
C ARG A 623 7.36 -10.59 12.25
N TYR A 624 6.33 -11.13 11.63
CA TYR A 624 5.65 -10.57 10.45
C TYR A 624 4.26 -10.07 10.87
N VAL A 625 4.17 -8.81 11.29
CA VAL A 625 2.96 -8.14 11.82
C VAL A 625 2.41 -8.83 13.07
N ASP A 626 1.50 -9.81 12.90
CA ASP A 626 0.85 -10.61 13.93
C ASP A 626 1.47 -12.01 14.10
N ASP A 627 2.09 -12.55 13.05
CA ASP A 627 2.71 -13.89 13.07
C ASP A 627 4.18 -13.79 13.56
N ALA A 628 4.54 -14.43 14.68
CA ALA A 628 5.90 -14.53 15.21
C ALA A 628 6.45 -15.95 15.09
N GLY A 629 7.75 -16.07 14.85
CA GLY A 629 8.47 -17.34 14.82
C GLY A 629 9.75 -17.28 15.66
N THR A 630 10.04 -18.35 16.41
CA THR A 630 11.25 -18.47 17.24
C THR A 630 11.63 -19.94 17.42
N ILE A 631 12.75 -20.20 18.08
CA ILE A 631 13.15 -21.54 18.52
C ILE A 631 13.16 -21.61 20.05
N ALA A 632 12.77 -22.73 20.61
CA ALA A 632 12.77 -22.97 22.03
C ALA A 632 13.08 -24.44 22.36
N LYS A 633 13.65 -24.71 23.55
CA LYS A 633 13.92 -26.07 24.02
C LYS A 633 12.67 -26.78 24.55
N SER A 634 11.70 -26.03 25.00
CA SER A 634 10.43 -26.55 25.52
C SER A 634 9.28 -25.58 25.24
N GLU A 635 8.05 -26.07 25.34
CA GLU A 635 6.85 -25.25 25.24
C GLU A 635 6.81 -24.19 26.33
N ASP A 636 7.25 -24.52 27.55
CA ASP A 636 7.31 -23.56 28.66
C ASP A 636 8.28 -22.42 28.38
N GLN A 637 9.43 -22.71 27.76
CA GLN A 637 10.36 -21.67 27.35
C GLN A 637 9.75 -20.75 26.28
N ALA A 638 9.04 -21.32 25.30
CA ALA A 638 8.32 -20.53 24.31
C ALA A 638 7.24 -19.66 24.98
N ARG A 639 6.42 -20.24 25.86
CA ARG A 639 5.39 -19.51 26.64
C ARG A 639 5.97 -18.38 27.48
N ASN A 640 7.08 -18.66 28.18
CA ASN A 640 7.76 -17.64 28.98
C ASN A 640 8.28 -16.48 28.15
N LEU A 641 8.80 -16.75 26.94
CA LEU A 641 9.23 -15.70 26.01
C LEU A 641 8.07 -14.77 25.65
N PHE A 642 6.94 -15.33 25.21
CA PHE A 642 5.78 -14.56 24.80
C PHE A 642 5.05 -13.87 25.96
N ASN A 643 5.00 -14.50 27.15
CA ASN A 643 4.48 -13.88 28.37
C ASN A 643 5.30 -12.65 28.76
N ARG A 644 6.61 -12.69 28.72
CA ARG A 644 7.48 -11.53 28.98
C ARG A 644 7.21 -10.36 28.03
N ILE A 645 6.86 -10.63 26.75
CA ILE A 645 6.47 -9.57 25.81
C ILE A 645 5.10 -9.01 26.23
N THR A 646 4.17 -9.87 26.66
CA THR A 646 2.85 -9.48 27.14
C THR A 646 2.93 -8.61 28.38
N ASP A 647 3.81 -8.96 29.33
CA ASP A 647 3.98 -8.25 30.62
C ASP A 647 4.46 -6.80 30.42
N GLU A 648 5.06 -6.49 29.25
CA GLU A 648 5.47 -5.13 28.88
C GLU A 648 4.32 -4.28 28.32
N ASP A 649 3.15 -4.86 28.04
CA ASP A 649 1.97 -4.12 27.60
C ASP A 649 1.21 -3.51 28.79
N PRO A 650 1.27 -2.17 28.98
CA PRO A 650 0.63 -1.52 30.12
C PRO A 650 -0.90 -1.60 30.08
N ASP A 651 -1.47 -1.87 28.92
CA ASP A 651 -2.93 -1.94 28.70
C ASP A 651 -3.45 -3.36 28.91
N GLY A 652 -2.57 -4.38 28.94
CA GLY A 652 -2.92 -5.79 29.14
C GLY A 652 -3.74 -6.40 28.01
N HIS A 653 -3.66 -5.82 26.80
CA HIS A 653 -4.45 -6.24 25.64
C HIS A 653 -3.70 -7.20 24.71
N LEU A 654 -2.38 -7.33 24.86
CA LEU A 654 -1.55 -8.20 24.03
C LEU A 654 -1.69 -9.65 24.52
N GLY A 655 -2.00 -10.57 23.61
CA GLY A 655 -2.05 -12.00 23.89
C GLY A 655 -1.54 -12.81 22.71
N TRP A 656 -1.07 -14.03 22.95
CA TRP A 656 -0.49 -14.90 21.94
C TRP A 656 -1.16 -16.26 21.92
N GLU A 657 -1.44 -16.77 20.72
CA GLU A 657 -1.76 -18.18 20.47
C GLU A 657 -0.46 -18.84 19.97
N ILE A 658 0.07 -19.83 20.72
CA ILE A 658 1.38 -20.43 20.46
C ILE A 658 1.17 -21.83 19.89
N ASP A 659 1.82 -22.11 18.75
CA ASP A 659 1.93 -23.42 18.14
C ASP A 659 3.33 -23.99 18.45
N TYR A 660 3.37 -25.03 19.28
CA TYR A 660 4.58 -25.79 19.62
C TYR A 660 4.46 -27.24 19.13
N PRO A 661 5.53 -27.88 18.57
CA PRO A 661 5.43 -29.22 18.05
C PRO A 661 5.24 -30.25 19.17
N SER A 662 4.30 -31.18 19.00
CA SER A 662 4.05 -32.30 19.93
C SER A 662 5.08 -33.44 19.79
N SER A 663 5.86 -33.47 18.71
CA SER A 663 6.94 -34.42 18.45
C SER A 663 8.05 -33.75 17.62
N THR A 664 9.25 -34.28 17.65
CA THR A 664 10.42 -33.77 16.88
C THR A 664 10.23 -33.84 15.37
N ASP A 665 9.34 -34.72 14.90
CA ASP A 665 9.03 -34.89 13.46
C ASP A 665 7.96 -33.93 12.95
N GLN A 666 7.36 -33.14 13.81
CA GLN A 666 6.27 -32.26 13.42
C GLN A 666 6.78 -30.95 12.79
N PHE A 667 6.32 -30.70 11.59
CA PHE A 667 6.49 -29.42 10.91
C PHE A 667 5.52 -28.36 11.42
N ILE A 668 6.02 -27.21 11.87
CA ILE A 668 5.20 -26.08 12.30
C ILE A 668 4.98 -25.10 11.15
N PRO A 669 3.71 -24.72 10.83
CA PRO A 669 3.41 -23.75 9.80
C PRO A 669 3.85 -22.33 10.19
N PHE A 670 4.59 -21.65 9.31
CA PHE A 670 4.94 -20.25 9.48
C PHE A 670 5.08 -19.53 8.13
N LEU A 671 4.38 -18.43 7.95
CA LEU A 671 4.44 -17.53 6.77
C LEU A 671 4.38 -18.23 5.39
N GLY A 672 3.60 -19.30 5.27
CA GLY A 672 3.48 -20.07 4.01
C GLY A 672 4.61 -21.08 3.79
N THR A 673 5.35 -21.40 4.84
CA THR A 673 6.28 -22.54 4.93
C THR A 673 5.88 -23.43 6.10
N GLN A 674 6.41 -24.63 6.11
CA GLN A 674 6.49 -25.48 7.30
C GLN A 674 7.95 -25.65 7.68
N ILE A 675 8.26 -25.52 8.94
CA ILE A 675 9.62 -25.54 9.48
C ILE A 675 9.70 -26.59 10.57
N ARG A 676 10.80 -27.38 10.58
CA ARG A 676 11.12 -28.36 11.60
C ARG A 676 12.62 -28.29 11.88
N ILE A 677 13.02 -28.61 13.10
CA ILE A 677 14.42 -28.83 13.49
C ILE A 677 14.54 -30.32 13.86
N SER A 678 15.41 -31.05 13.17
CA SER A 678 15.66 -32.45 13.45
C SER A 678 16.40 -32.64 14.78
N GLU A 679 16.40 -33.84 15.33
CA GLU A 679 17.15 -34.18 16.59
C GLU A 679 18.64 -33.86 16.47
N GLU A 680 19.21 -33.95 15.28
CA GLU A 680 20.61 -33.64 14.99
C GLU A 680 20.88 -32.12 14.85
N GLY A 681 19.84 -31.28 14.91
CA GLY A 681 19.93 -29.84 14.72
C GLY A 681 19.82 -29.38 13.26
N GLY A 682 19.41 -30.28 12.35
CA GLY A 682 19.18 -29.94 10.95
C GLY A 682 17.93 -29.09 10.78
N LEU A 683 18.04 -27.94 10.13
CA LEU A 683 16.89 -27.11 9.77
C LEU A 683 16.24 -27.63 8.50
N GLU A 684 15.01 -28.09 8.60
CA GLU A 684 14.19 -28.49 7.47
C GLU A 684 13.02 -27.56 7.22
N SER A 685 12.81 -27.21 5.98
CA SER A 685 11.70 -26.35 5.59
C SER A 685 11.14 -26.75 4.23
N LYS A 686 9.83 -26.56 4.05
CA LYS A 686 9.14 -26.82 2.78
C LYS A 686 7.98 -25.83 2.57
N TYR A 687 7.55 -25.69 1.32
CA TYR A 687 6.42 -24.84 0.97
C TYR A 687 5.13 -25.37 1.59
N TYR A 688 4.40 -24.48 2.25
CA TYR A 688 3.15 -24.83 2.90
C TYR A 688 1.97 -24.04 2.34
N ARG A 689 0.90 -24.75 2.12
CA ARG A 689 -0.39 -24.16 1.83
C ARG A 689 -1.42 -24.79 2.77
N LYS A 690 -2.08 -23.94 3.60
CA LYS A 690 -3.08 -24.43 4.58
C LYS A 690 -4.09 -25.34 3.87
N GLU A 691 -4.38 -26.50 4.44
CA GLU A 691 -5.30 -27.50 3.86
C GLU A 691 -6.70 -26.93 3.62
N GLN A 692 -7.18 -26.08 4.56
CA GLN A 692 -8.47 -25.42 4.44
C GLN A 692 -8.50 -24.32 3.35
N LYS A 693 -7.35 -23.98 2.76
CA LYS A 693 -7.29 -22.99 1.69
C LYS A 693 -7.66 -23.63 0.37
N LYS A 694 -8.78 -23.19 -0.21
CA LYS A 694 -9.25 -23.70 -1.51
C LYS A 694 -8.17 -23.61 -2.60
N GLN A 695 -8.16 -24.60 -3.51
CA GLN A 695 -7.17 -24.70 -4.59
C GLN A 695 -7.47 -23.67 -5.71
N ILE A 696 -7.43 -22.37 -5.35
CA ILE A 696 -7.78 -21.27 -6.25
C ILE A 696 -6.56 -20.34 -6.45
N THR A 697 -6.25 -20.08 -7.70
CA THR A 697 -5.31 -19.05 -8.15
C THR A 697 -5.86 -18.33 -9.39
N LEU A 698 -5.00 -17.75 -10.23
CA LEU A 698 -5.42 -17.20 -11.51
C LEU A 698 -5.78 -18.33 -12.47
N ASN A 699 -7.04 -18.43 -12.87
CA ASN A 699 -7.51 -19.43 -13.83
C ASN A 699 -6.85 -19.19 -15.20
N PHE A 700 -6.41 -20.25 -15.86
CA PHE A 700 -5.71 -20.17 -17.16
C PHE A 700 -6.59 -19.60 -18.29
N LYS A 701 -7.92 -19.86 -18.27
CA LYS A 701 -8.89 -19.29 -19.24
C LYS A 701 -9.17 -17.80 -19.00
N SER A 702 -8.71 -17.23 -17.90
CA SER A 702 -8.93 -15.84 -17.56
C SER A 702 -8.32 -14.89 -18.61
N HIS A 703 -8.98 -13.78 -18.93
CA HIS A 703 -8.54 -12.80 -19.93
C HIS A 703 -7.43 -11.90 -19.39
N HIS A 704 -6.27 -12.53 -19.13
CA HIS A 704 -5.01 -11.88 -18.74
C HIS A 704 -3.93 -12.11 -19.80
N PRO A 705 -2.96 -11.20 -19.94
CA PRO A 705 -1.79 -11.43 -20.76
C PRO A 705 -1.10 -12.76 -20.40
N MET A 706 -0.62 -13.48 -21.39
CA MET A 706 0.07 -14.76 -21.17
C MET A 706 1.30 -14.57 -20.26
N LYS A 707 2.01 -13.45 -20.42
CA LYS A 707 3.11 -13.07 -19.52
C LYS A 707 2.69 -13.08 -18.04
N THR A 708 1.49 -12.59 -17.73
CA THR A 708 0.97 -12.59 -16.33
C THR A 708 0.75 -14.02 -15.83
N LYS A 709 0.20 -14.89 -16.68
CA LYS A 709 -0.04 -16.31 -16.33
C LYS A 709 1.28 -17.05 -16.09
N VAL A 710 2.27 -16.83 -16.95
CA VAL A 710 3.62 -17.38 -16.80
C VAL A 710 4.27 -16.89 -15.50
N GLU A 711 4.22 -15.61 -15.21
CA GLU A 711 4.80 -15.05 -13.98
C GLU A 711 4.10 -15.54 -12.71
N VAL A 712 2.79 -15.79 -12.76
CA VAL A 712 2.06 -16.39 -11.63
C VAL A 712 2.58 -17.81 -11.37
N ALA A 713 2.68 -18.65 -12.39
CA ALA A 713 3.22 -20.01 -12.27
C ALA A 713 4.68 -19.99 -11.80
N ARG A 714 5.54 -19.18 -12.44
CA ARG A 714 6.95 -19.03 -12.07
C ARG A 714 7.14 -18.59 -10.62
N ASN A 715 6.31 -17.66 -10.13
CA ASN A 715 6.41 -17.20 -8.75
C ASN A 715 6.05 -18.28 -7.74
N PHE A 716 5.09 -19.18 -8.06
CA PHE A 716 4.79 -20.32 -7.19
C PHE A 716 5.97 -21.29 -7.09
N TYR A 717 6.56 -21.70 -8.21
CA TYR A 717 7.74 -22.59 -8.20
C TYR A 717 8.95 -21.93 -7.54
N LYS A 718 9.15 -20.63 -7.81
CA LYS A 718 10.22 -19.87 -7.16
C LYS A 718 10.03 -19.82 -5.65
N THR A 719 8.79 -19.59 -5.17
CA THR A 719 8.48 -19.60 -3.74
C THR A 719 8.69 -20.98 -3.15
N ALA A 720 8.21 -22.04 -3.81
CA ALA A 720 8.40 -23.41 -3.38
C ALA A 720 9.89 -23.79 -3.26
N ASN A 721 10.71 -23.43 -4.25
CA ASN A 721 12.16 -23.66 -4.22
C ASN A 721 12.85 -22.93 -3.07
N ILE A 722 12.55 -21.63 -2.87
CA ILE A 722 13.16 -20.83 -1.80
C ILE A 722 12.75 -21.32 -0.42
N SER A 723 11.52 -21.84 -0.30
CA SER A 723 10.97 -22.33 0.96
C SER A 723 11.48 -23.73 1.36
N SER A 724 12.13 -24.43 0.46
CA SER A 724 12.57 -25.83 0.69
C SER A 724 14.07 -25.88 1.02
N SER A 725 14.43 -26.71 1.99
CA SER A 725 15.81 -26.86 2.48
C SER A 725 16.59 -27.95 1.77
N SER A 726 15.92 -28.92 1.15
CA SER A 726 16.55 -30.04 0.42
C SER A 726 15.90 -30.26 -0.96
N PRO A 727 16.56 -30.99 -1.87
CA PRO A 727 15.98 -31.35 -3.17
C PRO A 727 14.68 -32.17 -3.04
N GLU A 728 14.61 -33.08 -2.08
CA GLU A 728 13.44 -33.92 -1.82
C GLU A 728 12.25 -33.08 -1.39
N LEU A 729 12.45 -32.17 -0.41
CA LEU A 729 11.41 -31.24 0.05
C LEU A 729 11.03 -30.21 -1.03
N THR A 730 11.96 -29.89 -1.95
CA THR A 730 11.66 -29.08 -3.11
C THR A 730 10.71 -29.79 -4.05
N GLU A 731 10.94 -31.08 -4.34
CA GLU A 731 10.06 -31.86 -5.20
C GLU A 731 8.67 -32.07 -4.57
N GLU A 732 8.58 -32.29 -3.24
CA GLU A 732 7.31 -32.28 -2.53
C GLU A 732 6.56 -30.97 -2.69
N SER A 733 7.27 -29.85 -2.54
CA SER A 733 6.75 -28.51 -2.69
C SER A 733 6.27 -28.25 -4.12
N TYR A 734 6.98 -28.75 -5.12
CA TYR A 734 6.58 -28.65 -6.53
C TYR A 734 5.30 -29.44 -6.81
N LYS A 735 5.12 -30.64 -6.23
CA LYS A 735 3.87 -31.41 -6.37
C LYS A 735 2.66 -30.63 -5.83
N VAL A 736 2.82 -29.84 -4.76
CA VAL A 736 1.75 -28.97 -4.24
C VAL A 736 1.42 -27.85 -5.24
N VAL A 737 2.44 -27.26 -5.86
CA VAL A 737 2.29 -26.22 -6.89
C VAL A 737 1.67 -26.79 -8.17
N ASP A 738 2.11 -27.95 -8.63
CA ASP A 738 1.57 -28.65 -9.80
C ASP A 738 0.06 -28.87 -9.64
N ARG A 739 -0.35 -29.45 -8.50
CA ARG A 739 -1.77 -29.68 -8.19
C ARG A 739 -2.58 -28.38 -8.20
N LEU A 740 -2.04 -27.31 -7.59
CA LEU A 740 -2.70 -26.00 -7.59
C LEU A 740 -2.88 -25.45 -9.01
N LEU A 741 -1.86 -25.52 -9.85
CA LEU A 741 -1.91 -24.96 -11.21
C LEU A 741 -2.81 -25.80 -12.13
N VAL A 742 -2.72 -27.11 -12.07
CA VAL A 742 -3.59 -28.02 -12.83
C VAL A 742 -5.06 -27.78 -12.49
N ASN A 743 -5.41 -27.66 -11.20
CA ASN A 743 -6.77 -27.36 -10.74
C ASN A 743 -7.30 -26.00 -11.22
N ASN A 744 -6.41 -25.12 -11.71
CA ASN A 744 -6.78 -23.84 -12.31
C ASN A 744 -6.61 -23.81 -13.83
N GLY A 745 -6.52 -25.00 -14.45
CA GLY A 745 -6.54 -25.22 -15.90
C GLY A 745 -5.23 -24.91 -16.62
N TYR A 746 -4.10 -24.84 -15.91
CA TYR A 746 -2.80 -24.75 -16.58
C TYR A 746 -2.46 -26.08 -17.24
N PRO A 747 -2.04 -26.09 -18.52
CA PRO A 747 -1.49 -27.28 -19.12
C PRO A 747 -0.19 -27.63 -18.41
N ASP A 748 0.30 -28.88 -18.54
CA ASP A 748 1.51 -29.32 -17.83
C ASP A 748 2.36 -28.15 -17.34
N PRO A 749 2.27 -27.77 -16.03
CA PRO A 749 2.81 -26.49 -15.58
C PRO A 749 4.32 -26.36 -15.74
N ARG A 750 5.08 -27.47 -15.65
CA ARG A 750 6.54 -27.48 -15.77
C ARG A 750 6.97 -27.30 -17.23
N GLN A 751 6.44 -28.11 -18.14
CA GLN A 751 6.69 -27.97 -19.58
C GLN A 751 6.24 -26.60 -20.11
N PHE A 752 5.11 -26.07 -19.61
CA PHE A 752 4.63 -24.75 -19.97
C PHE A 752 5.64 -23.64 -19.62
N LEU A 753 6.36 -23.76 -18.51
CA LEU A 753 7.38 -22.77 -18.11
C LEU A 753 8.67 -22.95 -18.93
N GLU A 754 9.14 -24.15 -19.18
CA GLU A 754 10.34 -24.43 -19.99
C GLU A 754 10.21 -23.87 -21.40
N PHE A 755 9.13 -24.20 -22.09
CA PHE A 755 8.85 -23.68 -23.44
C PHE A 755 8.85 -22.16 -23.55
N ARG A 756 8.48 -21.46 -22.48
CA ARG A 756 8.41 -19.99 -22.43
C ARG A 756 9.71 -19.33 -22.00
N MET A 757 10.61 -20.05 -21.34
CA MET A 757 11.92 -19.51 -20.94
C MET A 757 12.85 -19.36 -22.15
N GLU A 758 12.83 -20.30 -23.07
CA GLU A 758 13.62 -20.27 -24.32
C GLU A 758 13.24 -19.09 -25.23
N ASN A 759 12.01 -18.58 -25.14
CA ASN A 759 11.48 -17.52 -25.98
C ASN A 759 11.46 -16.12 -25.30
N SER A 760 11.99 -15.96 -24.09
CA SER A 760 12.03 -14.66 -23.40
C SER A 760 13.30 -13.91 -23.72
N GLY A 761 13.37 -13.32 -24.92
CA GLY A 761 14.47 -12.45 -25.35
C GLY A 761 14.60 -11.18 -24.51
N VAL A 762 15.85 -10.92 -24.14
CA VAL A 762 16.49 -9.65 -23.73
C VAL A 762 15.66 -8.67 -22.89
N ARG A 763 15.98 -8.58 -21.61
CA ARG A 763 15.61 -7.46 -20.75
C ARG A 763 16.35 -6.18 -21.23
N LEU A 764 15.58 -5.16 -21.60
CA LEU A 764 16.13 -3.82 -21.78
C LEU A 764 16.66 -3.30 -20.44
N SER A 765 17.84 -2.71 -20.46
CA SER A 765 18.50 -2.06 -19.33
C SER A 765 17.59 -0.98 -18.70
N ALA A 766 17.57 -0.94 -17.38
CA ALA A 766 16.67 -0.12 -16.55
C ALA A 766 17.05 1.37 -16.48
N GLU A 767 17.76 1.91 -17.46
CA GLU A 767 18.39 3.24 -17.34
C GLU A 767 17.61 4.43 -17.92
N GLN A 768 16.49 4.21 -18.60
CA GLN A 768 15.63 5.32 -19.04
C GLN A 768 14.33 5.35 -18.23
N ARG A 769 14.09 6.46 -17.53
CA ARG A 769 12.82 6.73 -16.84
C ARG A 769 11.69 6.73 -17.88
N SER A 770 10.93 5.63 -17.92
CA SER A 770 9.81 5.45 -18.83
C SER A 770 8.49 5.80 -18.17
N VAL A 771 7.60 6.43 -18.91
CA VAL A 771 6.21 6.67 -18.50
C VAL A 771 5.39 5.41 -18.76
N THR A 772 4.55 5.00 -17.80
CA THR A 772 3.69 3.83 -17.97
C THR A 772 2.44 4.18 -18.76
N LEU A 773 2.19 3.47 -19.88
CA LEU A 773 0.95 3.48 -20.64
C LEU A 773 0.13 2.25 -20.28
N LYS A 774 -1.08 2.42 -19.75
CA LYS A 774 -1.99 1.35 -19.34
C LYS A 774 -3.05 1.12 -20.42
N LEU A 775 -2.97 0.03 -21.16
CA LEU A 775 -3.94 -0.32 -22.18
C LEU A 775 -4.75 -1.57 -21.81
N PRO A 776 -6.02 -1.67 -22.23
CA PRO A 776 -6.77 -2.92 -22.10
C PRO A 776 -6.08 -4.06 -22.86
N TYR A 777 -5.98 -5.23 -22.22
CA TYR A 777 -5.54 -6.44 -22.91
C TYR A 777 -6.63 -6.94 -23.85
N MET A 778 -6.30 -7.17 -25.12
CA MET A 778 -7.22 -7.71 -26.12
C MET A 778 -6.76 -9.10 -26.59
N SER A 779 -5.50 -9.20 -27.04
CA SER A 779 -4.86 -10.47 -27.43
C SER A 779 -3.33 -10.32 -27.39
N GLU A 780 -2.62 -11.45 -27.41
CA GLU A 780 -1.13 -11.45 -27.46
C GLU A 780 -0.63 -10.80 -28.75
N GLU A 781 -1.30 -11.04 -29.86
CA GLU A 781 -0.93 -10.46 -31.16
C GLU A 781 -1.00 -8.92 -31.13
N ILE A 782 -2.12 -8.36 -30.65
CA ILE A 782 -2.31 -6.92 -30.53
C ILE A 782 -1.28 -6.32 -29.57
N SER A 783 -1.09 -6.94 -28.42
CA SER A 783 -0.11 -6.50 -27.40
C SER A 783 1.30 -6.49 -27.97
N SER A 784 1.67 -7.51 -28.75
CA SER A 784 2.98 -7.59 -29.43
C SER A 784 3.14 -6.49 -30.48
N LYS A 785 2.13 -6.27 -31.32
CA LYS A 785 2.15 -5.20 -32.37
C LYS A 785 2.33 -3.82 -31.73
N ILE A 786 1.62 -3.51 -30.66
CA ILE A 786 1.73 -2.23 -29.95
C ILE A 786 3.14 -2.07 -29.33
N THR A 787 3.62 -3.10 -28.67
CA THR A 787 4.97 -3.08 -28.03
C THR A 787 6.06 -2.91 -29.08
N LYS A 788 5.96 -3.59 -30.24
CA LYS A 788 6.91 -3.44 -31.37
C LYS A 788 6.86 -2.03 -31.96
N PHE A 789 5.67 -1.42 -32.08
CA PHE A 789 5.51 -0.06 -32.56
C PHE A 789 6.24 0.93 -31.66
N ILE A 790 6.01 0.87 -30.33
CA ILE A 790 6.63 1.75 -29.34
C ILE A 790 8.16 1.62 -29.35
N ARG A 791 8.69 0.40 -29.46
CA ARG A 791 10.13 0.15 -29.58
C ARG A 791 10.71 0.72 -30.86
N ARG A 792 10.06 0.52 -32.01
CA ARG A 792 10.49 1.06 -33.31
C ARG A 792 10.54 2.60 -33.31
N LYS A 793 9.57 3.24 -32.63
CA LYS A 793 9.50 4.70 -32.49
C LYS A 793 10.38 5.24 -31.35
N LYS A 794 11.11 4.37 -30.63
CA LYS A 794 11.98 4.73 -29.50
C LYS A 794 11.28 5.58 -28.44
N LEU A 795 9.95 5.41 -28.27
CA LEU A 795 9.19 6.15 -27.27
C LEU A 795 9.59 5.70 -25.85
N PRO A 796 9.81 6.63 -24.90
CA PRO A 796 10.16 6.31 -23.52
C PRO A 796 8.92 5.87 -22.73
N ILE A 797 8.22 4.84 -23.25
CA ILE A 797 6.96 4.31 -22.73
C ILE A 797 7.12 2.84 -22.34
N THR A 798 6.72 2.50 -21.12
CA THR A 798 6.50 1.12 -20.70
C THR A 798 5.01 0.79 -20.79
N VAL A 799 4.61 -0.14 -21.66
CA VAL A 799 3.21 -0.55 -21.78
C VAL A 799 2.87 -1.62 -20.78
N VAL A 800 1.74 -1.43 -20.08
CA VAL A 800 1.13 -2.40 -19.19
C VAL A 800 -0.27 -2.73 -19.73
N PHE A 801 -0.50 -4.00 -20.09
CA PHE A 801 -1.80 -4.46 -20.55
C PHE A 801 -2.64 -4.91 -19.35
N LEU A 802 -3.77 -4.23 -19.15
CA LEU A 802 -4.70 -4.50 -18.05
C LEU A 802 -5.71 -5.58 -18.46
N PRO A 803 -5.99 -6.56 -17.61
CA PRO A 803 -7.00 -7.58 -17.88
C PRO A 803 -8.41 -6.96 -18.00
N GLY A 804 -9.36 -7.76 -18.44
CA GLY A 804 -10.78 -7.42 -18.42
C GLY A 804 -11.33 -7.21 -16.99
N ILE A 805 -12.62 -6.99 -16.89
CA ILE A 805 -13.31 -6.84 -15.60
C ILE A 805 -13.27 -8.19 -14.87
N LYS A 806 -12.76 -8.22 -13.65
CA LYS A 806 -12.71 -9.44 -12.85
C LYS A 806 -14.06 -9.75 -12.22
N LEU A 807 -14.34 -11.03 -11.99
CA LEU A 807 -15.60 -11.43 -11.34
C LEU A 807 -15.77 -10.76 -9.96
N LYS A 808 -14.68 -10.62 -9.18
CA LYS A 808 -14.75 -9.89 -7.90
C LYS A 808 -15.18 -8.42 -8.07
N ASP A 809 -14.73 -7.77 -9.14
CA ASP A 809 -15.06 -6.37 -9.39
C ASP A 809 -16.52 -6.19 -9.81
N LEU A 810 -17.15 -7.27 -10.32
CA LEU A 810 -18.56 -7.29 -10.66
C LEU A 810 -19.47 -7.57 -9.46
N PHE A 811 -19.06 -8.44 -8.56
CA PHE A 811 -19.93 -8.97 -7.50
C PHE A 811 -19.60 -8.44 -6.11
N CYS A 812 -18.31 -8.24 -5.79
CA CYS A 812 -17.90 -7.79 -4.47
C CYS A 812 -17.93 -6.26 -4.37
N SER A 813 -18.35 -5.75 -3.23
CA SER A 813 -18.36 -4.32 -2.92
C SER A 813 -17.77 -4.10 -1.53
N SER A 814 -16.91 -3.11 -1.40
CA SER A 814 -16.47 -2.61 -0.08
C SER A 814 -17.57 -1.81 0.64
N ARG A 815 -18.70 -1.58 -0.02
CA ARG A 815 -19.88 -0.86 0.52
C ARG A 815 -21.15 -1.66 0.25
N PRO A 816 -21.29 -2.85 0.83
CA PRO A 816 -22.39 -3.76 0.49
C PRO A 816 -23.78 -3.22 0.84
N HIS A 817 -23.88 -2.44 1.91
CA HIS A 817 -25.14 -1.86 2.40
C HIS A 817 -25.36 -0.41 1.99
N ASP A 818 -24.37 0.19 1.32
CA ASP A 818 -24.44 1.55 0.83
C ASP A 818 -25.03 1.56 -0.60
N LYS A 819 -26.24 1.02 -0.76
CA LYS A 819 -27.03 1.30 -1.97
C LYS A 819 -27.43 2.77 -1.86
N ARG A 820 -26.75 3.60 -2.62
CA ARG A 820 -27.14 4.98 -2.80
C ARG A 820 -28.41 4.99 -3.65
N HIS A 821 -29.51 4.84 -2.99
CA HIS A 821 -30.80 5.26 -3.53
C HIS A 821 -31.10 6.63 -2.97
N CYS A 822 -31.69 7.46 -3.77
CA CYS A 822 -32.16 8.74 -3.30
C CYS A 822 -33.15 8.51 -2.15
N THR A 823 -32.83 9.03 -0.97
CA THR A 823 -33.68 8.93 0.24
C THR A 823 -34.56 10.16 0.44
N ILE A 824 -34.53 11.08 -0.51
CA ILE A 824 -35.32 12.33 -0.45
C ILE A 824 -36.72 12.01 -0.97
N SER A 825 -37.71 12.03 -0.11
CA SER A 825 -39.11 11.69 -0.41
C SER A 825 -39.73 12.60 -1.51
N SER A 826 -39.27 13.85 -1.57
CA SER A 826 -39.70 14.85 -2.58
C SER A 826 -38.57 15.28 -3.52
N CYS A 827 -37.80 14.32 -4.00
CA CYS A 827 -36.64 14.62 -4.85
C CYS A 827 -37.07 15.17 -6.18
N GLN A 828 -36.67 16.40 -6.49
CA GLN A 828 -36.97 17.06 -7.78
C GLN A 828 -36.06 16.55 -8.94
N ILE A 829 -34.98 15.83 -8.64
CA ILE A 829 -34.01 15.38 -9.65
C ILE A 829 -34.30 13.96 -10.15
N CYS A 830 -34.63 13.02 -9.27
CA CYS A 830 -34.82 11.61 -9.64
C CYS A 830 -35.90 11.40 -10.74
N PRO A 831 -37.06 12.07 -10.69
CA PRO A 831 -38.08 11.92 -11.74
C PRO A 831 -37.61 12.39 -13.13
N LYS A 832 -36.59 13.25 -13.17
CA LYS A 832 -36.05 13.83 -14.41
C LYS A 832 -34.89 13.02 -15.00
N ILE A 833 -34.42 11.96 -14.30
CA ILE A 833 -33.33 11.09 -14.78
C ILE A 833 -33.90 10.00 -15.69
N THR A 834 -33.47 9.99 -16.96
CA THR A 834 -33.94 9.03 -17.95
C THR A 834 -33.12 7.74 -18.02
N THR A 835 -31.99 7.65 -17.33
CA THR A 835 -31.14 6.46 -17.33
C THR A 835 -31.69 5.43 -16.36
N GLU A 836 -32.01 4.24 -16.86
CA GLU A 836 -32.53 3.15 -16.05
C GLU A 836 -31.61 2.81 -14.88
N ARG A 837 -32.19 2.54 -13.71
CA ARG A 837 -31.47 2.12 -12.48
C ARG A 837 -30.43 3.12 -11.97
N VAL A 838 -30.51 4.37 -12.37
CA VAL A 838 -29.68 5.47 -11.89
C VAL A 838 -30.53 6.42 -11.07
N ASP A 839 -30.04 6.85 -9.92
CA ASP A 839 -30.66 7.91 -9.11
C ASP A 839 -29.71 9.10 -8.91
N CYS A 840 -30.19 10.15 -8.30
CA CYS A 840 -29.46 11.40 -8.12
C CYS A 840 -28.29 11.30 -7.11
N SER A 841 -28.13 10.20 -6.39
CA SER A 841 -27.01 9.98 -5.46
C SER A 841 -25.71 9.60 -6.15
N LYS A 842 -25.74 9.34 -7.46
CA LYS A 842 -24.57 8.94 -8.24
C LYS A 842 -23.50 10.03 -8.23
N ILE A 843 -22.27 9.68 -7.87
CA ILE A 843 -21.11 10.59 -7.85
C ILE A 843 -20.21 10.38 -9.08
N TYR A 844 -19.37 11.37 -9.33
CA TYR A 844 -18.44 11.41 -10.46
C TYR A 844 -19.13 11.24 -11.83
N PRO A 845 -20.32 11.85 -12.04
CA PRO A 845 -21.08 11.69 -13.27
C PRO A 845 -20.48 12.49 -14.42
N ILE A 846 -20.66 11.94 -15.62
CA ILE A 846 -20.66 12.67 -16.87
C ILE A 846 -22.10 12.57 -17.39
N TYR A 847 -22.74 13.70 -17.68
CA TYR A 847 -24.17 13.76 -17.90
C TYR A 847 -24.55 14.67 -19.07
N ARG A 848 -25.70 14.39 -19.64
CA ARG A 848 -26.40 15.24 -20.64
C ARG A 848 -27.62 15.83 -19.97
N ILE A 849 -27.83 17.15 -20.15
CA ILE A 849 -29.03 17.87 -19.77
C ILE A 849 -29.72 18.28 -21.07
N THR A 850 -30.97 17.87 -21.28
CA THR A 850 -31.76 18.22 -22.43
C THR A 850 -32.87 19.18 -21.98
N CYS A 851 -32.99 20.30 -22.66
CA CYS A 851 -34.15 21.22 -22.53
C CYS A 851 -35.31 20.63 -23.31
N ASN A 852 -36.44 20.32 -22.66
CA ASN A 852 -37.61 19.75 -23.32
C ASN A 852 -38.37 20.76 -24.14
N LEU A 853 -38.14 22.08 -23.92
CA LEU A 853 -38.82 23.15 -24.66
C LEU A 853 -38.29 23.30 -26.10
N CYS A 854 -36.98 23.08 -26.31
CA CYS A 854 -36.35 23.26 -27.63
C CYS A 854 -35.50 22.06 -28.07
N CYS A 855 -35.41 21.00 -27.28
CA CYS A 855 -34.60 19.81 -27.52
C CYS A 855 -33.05 20.02 -27.57
N GLN A 856 -32.56 21.24 -27.38
CA GLN A 856 -31.13 21.51 -27.26
C GLN A 856 -30.59 20.93 -25.96
N PHE A 857 -29.30 20.63 -25.95
CA PHE A 857 -28.72 19.96 -24.77
C PHE A 857 -27.32 20.46 -24.40
N TYR A 858 -27.00 20.24 -23.16
CA TYR A 858 -25.73 20.52 -22.51
C TYR A 858 -25.06 19.21 -22.08
N VAL A 859 -23.73 19.11 -22.16
CA VAL A 859 -22.92 18.02 -21.61
C VAL A 859 -22.00 18.58 -20.53
N GLY A 860 -21.95 17.91 -19.37
CA GLY A 860 -21.09 18.34 -18.26
C GLY A 860 -20.58 17.19 -17.42
N GLU A 861 -19.61 17.49 -16.55
CA GLU A 861 -19.05 16.56 -15.56
C GLU A 861 -19.15 17.13 -14.15
N SER A 862 -19.02 16.28 -13.15
CA SER A 862 -18.89 16.71 -11.75
C SER A 862 -18.14 15.69 -10.91
N SER A 863 -17.36 16.18 -9.94
CA SER A 863 -16.86 15.35 -8.86
C SER A 863 -17.90 15.05 -7.78
N ARG A 864 -18.97 15.86 -7.73
CA ARG A 864 -20.08 15.78 -6.76
C ARG A 864 -21.19 14.84 -7.23
N SER A 865 -22.20 14.66 -6.40
CA SER A 865 -23.37 13.87 -6.76
C SER A 865 -24.20 14.54 -7.86
N LEU A 866 -24.98 13.72 -8.63
CA LEU A 866 -25.98 14.23 -9.56
C LEU A 866 -26.99 15.15 -8.86
N HIS A 867 -27.39 14.82 -7.61
CA HIS A 867 -28.32 15.65 -6.84
C HIS A 867 -27.83 17.09 -6.67
N GLU A 868 -26.57 17.24 -6.25
CA GLU A 868 -25.99 18.56 -6.01
C GLU A 868 -25.80 19.33 -7.32
N ARG A 869 -25.19 18.69 -8.31
CA ARG A 869 -24.85 19.37 -9.55
C ARG A 869 -26.08 19.66 -10.45
N LEU A 870 -26.97 18.70 -10.59
CA LEU A 870 -28.19 18.93 -11.35
C LEU A 870 -29.17 19.90 -10.65
N GLY A 871 -29.16 19.90 -9.29
CA GLY A 871 -29.87 20.90 -8.51
C GLY A 871 -29.33 22.32 -8.71
N GLU A 872 -28.00 22.48 -8.93
CA GLU A 872 -27.44 23.78 -9.33
C GLU A 872 -27.90 24.19 -10.72
N HIS A 873 -27.85 23.31 -11.70
CA HIS A 873 -28.31 23.60 -13.05
C HIS A 873 -29.80 23.97 -13.11
N LEU A 874 -30.64 23.30 -12.31
CA LEU A 874 -32.06 23.71 -12.18
C LEU A 874 -32.19 25.11 -11.60
N ARG A 875 -31.42 25.47 -10.57
CA ARG A 875 -31.41 26.82 -9.99
C ARG A 875 -30.95 27.87 -11.01
N TYR A 876 -29.94 27.55 -11.83
CA TYR A 876 -29.45 28.44 -12.87
C TYR A 876 -30.52 28.72 -13.92
N ALA A 877 -31.19 27.66 -14.40
CA ALA A 877 -32.29 27.78 -15.36
C ALA A 877 -33.53 28.48 -14.77
N SER A 878 -33.82 28.29 -13.46
CA SER A 878 -34.95 28.92 -12.77
C SER A 878 -34.75 30.42 -12.48
N ASN A 879 -33.49 30.87 -12.37
CA ASN A 879 -33.14 32.26 -12.04
C ASN A 879 -32.07 32.81 -12.99
N PRO A 880 -32.37 32.86 -14.30
CA PRO A 880 -31.40 33.17 -15.35
C PRO A 880 -30.88 34.62 -15.31
N THR A 881 -31.57 35.52 -14.62
CA THR A 881 -31.16 36.92 -14.43
C THR A 881 -30.35 37.21 -13.19
N CYS A 882 -30.13 36.20 -12.36
CA CYS A 882 -29.34 36.35 -11.13
C CYS A 882 -27.85 36.63 -11.45
N ASN A 883 -27.29 37.71 -10.88
CA ASN A 883 -25.91 38.12 -11.13
C ASN A 883 -24.89 37.02 -10.82
N SER A 884 -25.17 36.15 -9.85
CA SER A 884 -24.31 35.01 -9.50
C SER A 884 -24.27 33.90 -10.53
N TYR A 885 -25.22 33.88 -11.48
CA TYR A 885 -25.40 32.79 -12.46
C TYR A 885 -25.37 33.29 -13.91
N LYS A 886 -25.15 34.55 -14.14
CA LYS A 886 -25.28 35.18 -15.48
C LYS A 886 -24.37 34.57 -16.54
N ASP A 887 -23.26 33.99 -16.16
CA ASP A 887 -22.25 33.39 -17.04
C ASP A 887 -22.41 31.85 -17.17
N GLU A 888 -23.40 31.26 -16.51
CA GLU A 888 -23.65 29.82 -16.58
C GLU A 888 -24.45 29.45 -17.83
N ALA A 889 -23.99 28.46 -18.58
CA ALA A 889 -24.51 28.08 -19.89
C ALA A 889 -26.06 27.89 -19.93
N LEU A 890 -26.62 27.24 -18.90
CA LEU A 890 -28.08 27.04 -18.80
C LEU A 890 -28.84 28.31 -18.42
N ALA A 891 -28.23 29.21 -17.64
CA ALA A 891 -28.82 30.52 -17.33
C ALA A 891 -28.89 31.38 -18.61
N ILE A 892 -27.80 31.41 -19.38
CA ILE A 892 -27.75 32.10 -20.68
C ILE A 892 -28.83 31.54 -21.63
N HIS A 893 -28.88 30.22 -21.75
CA HIS A 893 -29.87 29.55 -22.62
C HIS A 893 -31.33 29.90 -22.27
N TYR A 894 -31.68 29.84 -20.94
CA TYR A 894 -33.06 30.19 -20.53
C TYR A 894 -33.35 31.67 -20.64
N LYS A 895 -32.38 32.53 -20.43
CA LYS A 895 -32.52 33.97 -20.62
C LYS A 895 -32.76 34.36 -22.07
N GLU A 896 -32.07 33.73 -23.01
CA GLU A 896 -32.09 34.06 -24.43
C GLU A 896 -33.23 33.37 -25.19
N HIS A 897 -33.48 32.08 -24.88
CA HIS A 897 -34.41 31.26 -25.66
C HIS A 897 -35.76 30.98 -24.98
N HIS A 898 -35.88 31.12 -23.66
CA HIS A 898 -37.06 30.76 -22.90
C HIS A 898 -37.37 31.78 -21.77
N PRO A 899 -37.39 33.09 -22.06
CA PRO A 899 -37.60 34.13 -21.03
C PRO A 899 -38.98 33.95 -20.37
N GLY A 900 -38.97 33.89 -19.02
CA GLY A 900 -40.19 33.77 -18.21
C GLY A 900 -40.80 32.38 -18.12
N LEU A 901 -40.25 31.38 -18.82
CA LEU A 901 -40.78 30.01 -18.74
C LEU A 901 -40.08 29.23 -17.61
N SER A 902 -40.85 28.33 -16.97
CA SER A 902 -40.30 27.41 -15.96
C SER A 902 -39.40 26.37 -16.62
N PRO A 903 -38.28 26.00 -15.98
CA PRO A 903 -37.36 25.02 -16.52
C PRO A 903 -37.96 23.63 -16.63
N ASP A 904 -38.01 23.11 -17.85
CA ASP A 904 -38.32 21.71 -18.13
C ASP A 904 -37.07 21.00 -18.69
N LEU A 905 -36.38 20.26 -17.82
CA LEU A 905 -35.10 19.62 -18.09
C LEU A 905 -35.16 18.12 -17.86
N MET A 906 -34.56 17.36 -18.77
CA MET A 906 -34.31 15.93 -18.60
C MET A 906 -32.80 15.64 -18.48
N PHE A 907 -32.47 14.65 -17.66
CA PHE A 907 -31.08 14.30 -17.35
C PHE A 907 -30.77 12.87 -17.77
N LYS A 908 -29.68 12.70 -18.52
CA LYS A 908 -29.17 11.38 -18.90
C LYS A 908 -27.74 11.20 -18.43
N LEU A 909 -27.45 10.12 -17.67
CA LEU A 909 -26.09 9.76 -17.32
C LEU A 909 -25.40 9.15 -18.55
N LEU A 910 -24.28 9.74 -18.96
CA LEU A 910 -23.42 9.25 -20.06
C LEU A 910 -22.34 8.30 -19.56
N GLY A 911 -21.83 8.52 -18.34
CA GLY A 911 -20.80 7.70 -17.72
C GLY A 911 -20.47 8.14 -16.31
N THR A 912 -19.61 7.39 -15.65
CA THR A 912 -19.05 7.76 -14.32
C THR A 912 -17.57 7.45 -14.29
N GLU A 913 -16.77 8.42 -13.79
CA GLU A 913 -15.33 8.26 -13.67
C GLU A 913 -14.81 9.01 -12.45
N SER A 914 -14.18 8.28 -11.53
CA SER A 914 -13.66 8.86 -10.29
C SER A 914 -12.44 9.74 -10.52
N ASN A 915 -11.64 9.41 -11.53
CA ASN A 915 -10.49 10.16 -11.93
C ASN A 915 -10.88 11.47 -12.62
N THR A 916 -10.48 12.59 -12.01
CA THR A 916 -10.85 13.93 -12.53
C THR A 916 -10.31 14.17 -13.94
N ILE A 917 -9.11 13.69 -14.25
CA ILE A 917 -8.49 13.85 -15.58
C ILE A 917 -9.28 13.07 -16.62
N ILE A 918 -9.47 11.78 -16.36
CA ILE A 918 -10.21 10.90 -17.26
C ILE A 918 -11.65 11.41 -17.45
N ARG A 919 -12.29 11.88 -16.37
CA ARG A 919 -13.65 12.42 -16.40
C ARG A 919 -13.77 13.66 -17.29
N LYS A 920 -12.84 14.62 -17.16
CA LYS A 920 -12.80 15.82 -18.03
C LYS A 920 -12.53 15.48 -19.49
N VAL A 921 -11.67 14.48 -19.74
CA VAL A 921 -11.43 14.05 -21.12
C VAL A 921 -12.64 13.31 -21.72
N LEU A 922 -13.36 12.52 -20.90
CA LEU A 922 -14.63 11.91 -21.33
C LEU A 922 -15.70 12.98 -21.60
N GLU A 923 -15.80 14.02 -20.79
CA GLU A 923 -16.65 15.17 -21.04
C GLU A 923 -16.33 15.81 -22.39
N ALA A 924 -15.04 16.16 -22.62
CA ALA A 924 -14.58 16.72 -23.89
C ALA A 924 -14.86 15.80 -25.08
N HIS A 925 -14.70 14.49 -24.92
CA HIS A 925 -15.04 13.50 -25.94
C HIS A 925 -16.53 13.49 -26.24
N PHE A 926 -17.41 13.52 -25.22
CA PHE A 926 -18.86 13.58 -25.45
C PHE A 926 -19.28 14.91 -26.02
N ILE A 927 -18.70 16.04 -25.65
CA ILE A 927 -18.92 17.35 -26.26
C ILE A 927 -18.58 17.29 -27.75
N PHE A 928 -17.44 16.73 -28.11
CA PHE A 928 -17.03 16.62 -29.50
C PHE A 928 -17.90 15.66 -30.30
N THR A 929 -18.23 14.50 -29.75
CA THR A 929 -19.01 13.47 -30.46
C THR A 929 -20.47 13.83 -30.59
N LEU A 930 -21.07 14.42 -29.56
CA LEU A 930 -22.50 14.75 -29.51
C LEU A 930 -22.82 16.16 -30.01
N LYS A 931 -21.84 17.06 -30.05
CA LYS A 931 -21.95 18.45 -30.49
C LYS A 931 -23.10 19.21 -29.81
N PRO A 932 -23.10 19.33 -28.47
CA PRO A 932 -24.15 20.03 -27.73
C PRO A 932 -24.22 21.51 -28.12
N GLU A 933 -25.43 22.06 -28.23
CA GLU A 933 -25.67 23.44 -28.64
C GLU A 933 -25.49 24.41 -27.47
N ILE A 934 -25.76 23.98 -26.24
CA ILE A 934 -25.75 24.83 -25.04
C ILE A 934 -24.36 25.02 -24.47
N ASN A 935 -23.39 24.11 -24.76
CA ASN A 935 -22.03 24.26 -24.27
C ASN A 935 -21.33 25.47 -24.92
N ASN A 936 -20.54 26.17 -24.13
CA ASN A 936 -19.68 27.23 -24.67
C ASN A 936 -18.61 26.60 -25.58
N LYS A 937 -18.44 27.14 -26.81
CA LYS A 937 -17.53 26.60 -27.84
C LYS A 937 -16.06 26.59 -27.42
N GLU A 938 -15.69 27.38 -26.42
CA GLU A 938 -14.33 27.44 -25.89
C GLU A 938 -14.06 26.43 -24.76
N GLU A 939 -15.11 25.83 -24.19
CA GLU A 939 -14.96 24.77 -23.22
C GLU A 939 -14.28 23.55 -23.88
N CYS A 940 -13.14 23.15 -23.37
CA CYS A 940 -12.40 21.96 -23.83
C CYS A 940 -11.53 22.12 -25.10
N THR A 941 -11.30 23.31 -25.67
CA THR A 941 -10.49 23.48 -26.90
C THR A 941 -9.08 22.92 -26.82
N LEU A 942 -8.41 22.96 -25.68
CA LEU A 942 -7.09 22.36 -25.48
C LEU A 942 -7.12 20.83 -25.52
N LEU A 943 -8.12 20.21 -24.91
CA LEU A 943 -8.35 18.76 -24.94
C LEU A 943 -8.87 18.29 -26.29
N GLN A 944 -9.73 19.09 -26.93
CA GLN A 944 -10.23 18.85 -28.29
C GLN A 944 -9.09 18.88 -29.31
N ARG A 945 -8.17 19.84 -29.26
CA ARG A 945 -7.00 19.87 -30.16
C ARG A 945 -6.09 18.65 -29.97
N PHE A 946 -5.98 18.13 -28.74
CA PHE A 946 -5.17 16.96 -28.47
C PHE A 946 -5.82 15.63 -28.88
N LEU A 947 -7.16 15.52 -28.74
CA LEU A 947 -7.94 14.32 -29.07
C LEU A 947 -8.34 14.25 -30.55
N LEU A 948 -8.36 15.38 -31.26
CA LEU A 948 -9.08 15.55 -32.52
C LEU A 948 -8.22 16.00 -33.70
N GLN A 949 -6.97 16.33 -33.50
CA GLN A 949 -6.02 16.50 -34.59
C GLN A 949 -5.45 15.16 -35.04
N SER A 950 -6.31 14.16 -35.16
CA SER A 950 -6.05 12.89 -35.84
C SER A 950 -6.94 12.79 -37.08
#